data_8e2742439dcc38e5a766ca1c2d4cb4b9
#
_entry.id   8e2742439dcc38e5a766ca1c2d4cb4b9
#
_cell.length_a   1.000
_cell.length_b   1.000
_cell.length_c   1.000
_cell.angle_alpha   90.00
_cell.angle_beta   90.00
_cell.angle_gamma   90.00
#
_symmetry.space_group_name_H-M   'P 1'
#
loop_
_entity.id
_entity.type
_entity.pdbx_description
1 polymer ?
#
loop_
_entity_poly.entity_id
_entity_poly.type
_entity_poly.pdbx_seq_one_letter_code
_entity_poly.pdbx_strand_id
1 'polypeptide(L)'
;MSQKPDLFILAEHADLLKKLNAWDIAYHQNDAPIVDDATYDAAKRRALEIEEQFPELARNGASTHVGAAVSREFTSFAHSVPMLSISDVFNTAEVKDWFDKLSTNDIFIELKVDGVSYSARYENGVLVRALTRGSGVLGEDITENIKTISDIPHKLSGDFPDVIEVRGEVYMSRADFIALNEIAAANGDKIFANPRNAAAGSLRQLNPAVTATRRLSAFGYTYGELSSRDWNTQSEYFDKLESWGFKTTRHWARHAHTMAEIDAVYNEIMMMRADIPFDIDGLVLKVNDVAIQEKMGSRANSPRWEVAYKFPAARAITALRDITVQVGRTGVLTPVAELEPINIGGVLVSRATLHNADEIVRLNVRVGDRVIVQRAGDVIPQIVGVAETSPDAVDFEFPTICPVCGGAVVQESGAVARRCVNTLGCPAQRIGELEHFVSRHGFDIEGLGTRQLELFIARGWINTPADIFRLIAAHGDQIKNMDGFGEKSVANLDAAINRARNVDLHRLLFAIGIPDIGQVTAKILARAFGNLDAVRGAPQWKLMQIDGIGEVMAGEIVSFFNDEHNAAALDDLLTQITVNDAAAPTPAADGVLAGKRVVLTGTLPNYTRDAAKEILESHGATVTGSVSAKTDIVLAGADAGSKLDKARALNITIWDEQDFVRAIS
;
A
#
# COMPACT_ATOMS: atom_id res chain seq x y z
N MET A 1 25.96 -14.79 -23.68
CA MET A 1 26.36 -14.86 -22.25
C MET A 1 25.67 -13.70 -21.57
N SER A 2 24.64 -13.94 -20.76
CA SER A 2 24.00 -12.84 -20.03
C SER A 2 25.01 -12.28 -19.02
N GLN A 3 25.25 -10.99 -19.08
CA GLN A 3 26.06 -10.28 -18.10
C GLN A 3 25.36 -10.43 -16.74
N LYS A 4 26.05 -10.87 -15.71
CA LYS A 4 25.47 -10.89 -14.35
C LYS A 4 25.35 -9.45 -13.84
N PRO A 5 24.27 -9.10 -13.10
CA PRO A 5 24.15 -7.79 -12.49
C PRO A 5 25.33 -7.54 -11.54
N ASP A 6 25.88 -6.34 -11.57
CA ASP A 6 26.87 -5.92 -10.60
C ASP A 6 26.22 -5.63 -9.22
N LEU A 7 27.04 -5.42 -8.19
CA LEU A 7 26.57 -5.16 -6.83
C LEU A 7 25.74 -3.89 -6.73
N PHE A 8 26.02 -2.88 -7.59
CA PHE A 8 25.27 -1.63 -7.60
C PHE A 8 23.85 -1.83 -8.15
N ILE A 9 23.73 -2.55 -9.27
CA ILE A 9 22.42 -2.92 -9.86
C ILE A 9 21.59 -3.78 -8.91
N LEU A 10 22.23 -4.74 -8.21
CA LEU A 10 21.54 -5.56 -7.20
C LEU A 10 21.02 -4.71 -6.06
N ALA A 11 21.81 -3.77 -5.56
CA ALA A 11 21.41 -2.86 -4.48
C ALA A 11 20.31 -1.90 -4.93
N GLU A 12 20.41 -1.32 -6.15
CA GLU A 12 19.39 -0.45 -6.73
C GLU A 12 18.05 -1.19 -6.86
N HIS A 13 18.06 -2.39 -7.41
CA HIS A 13 16.86 -3.20 -7.59
C HIS A 13 16.21 -3.55 -6.24
N ALA A 14 16.98 -3.97 -5.26
CA ALA A 14 16.48 -4.29 -3.92
C ALA A 14 15.86 -3.07 -3.22
N ASP A 15 16.47 -1.89 -3.34
CA ASP A 15 15.95 -0.63 -2.80
C ASP A 15 14.63 -0.22 -3.50
N LEU A 16 14.56 -0.34 -4.82
CA LEU A 16 13.34 -0.09 -5.59
C LEU A 16 12.20 -1.00 -5.15
N LEU A 17 12.44 -2.31 -5.01
CA LEU A 17 11.42 -3.24 -4.54
C LEU A 17 10.97 -2.95 -3.11
N LYS A 18 11.88 -2.59 -2.22
CA LYS A 18 11.56 -2.17 -0.84
C LYS A 18 10.67 -0.94 -0.83
N LYS A 19 10.98 0.07 -1.66
CA LYS A 19 10.18 1.29 -1.81
C LYS A 19 8.80 0.98 -2.35
N LEU A 20 8.70 0.24 -3.45
CA LEU A 20 7.44 -0.13 -4.08
C LEU A 20 6.53 -0.88 -3.09
N ASN A 21 7.05 -1.86 -2.36
CA ASN A 21 6.26 -2.58 -1.36
C ASN A 21 5.77 -1.69 -0.21
N ALA A 22 6.60 -0.76 0.27
CA ALA A 22 6.20 0.18 1.32
C ALA A 22 5.11 1.15 0.81
N TRP A 23 5.22 1.59 -0.43
CA TRP A 23 4.25 2.49 -1.07
C TRP A 23 2.93 1.77 -1.37
N ASP A 24 2.96 0.50 -1.81
CA ASP A 24 1.76 -0.32 -1.99
C ASP A 24 0.99 -0.49 -0.68
N ILE A 25 1.68 -0.74 0.44
CA ILE A 25 1.06 -0.84 1.76
C ILE A 25 0.42 0.50 2.17
N ALA A 26 1.14 1.60 2.02
CA ALA A 26 0.64 2.93 2.36
C ALA A 26 -0.60 3.29 1.52
N TYR A 27 -0.56 2.99 0.23
CA TYR A 27 -1.62 3.30 -0.72
C TYR A 27 -2.85 2.40 -0.55
N HIS A 28 -2.66 1.07 -0.53
CA HIS A 28 -3.76 0.11 -0.58
C HIS A 28 -4.30 -0.33 0.78
N GLN A 29 -3.49 -0.27 1.86
CA GLN A 29 -3.93 -0.71 3.19
C GLN A 29 -4.25 0.46 4.11
N ASN A 30 -3.50 1.56 4.03
CA ASN A 30 -3.63 2.65 4.98
C ASN A 30 -4.46 3.83 4.44
N ASP A 31 -4.87 3.79 3.16
CA ASP A 31 -5.52 4.90 2.44
C ASP A 31 -4.78 6.24 2.67
N ALA A 32 -3.44 6.15 2.80
CA ALA A 32 -2.52 7.25 3.08
C ALA A 32 -1.24 7.09 2.24
N PRO A 33 -1.32 7.32 0.92
CA PRO A 33 -0.17 7.22 0.05
C PRO A 33 0.93 8.19 0.50
N ILE A 34 2.18 7.71 0.46
CA ILE A 34 3.38 8.47 0.89
C ILE A 34 4.24 8.94 -0.27
N VAL A 35 3.89 8.53 -1.49
CA VAL A 35 4.47 9.03 -2.75
C VAL A 35 3.36 9.21 -3.77
N ASP A 36 3.62 10.03 -4.80
CA ASP A 36 2.73 10.18 -5.94
C ASP A 36 2.84 9.00 -6.92
N ASP A 37 1.81 8.84 -7.77
CA ASP A 37 1.77 7.79 -8.78
C ASP A 37 2.95 7.90 -9.77
N ALA A 38 3.39 9.12 -10.13
CA ALA A 38 4.51 9.30 -11.03
C ALA A 38 5.83 8.83 -10.42
N THR A 39 6.05 9.09 -9.13
CA THR A 39 7.21 8.57 -8.38
C THR A 39 7.13 7.05 -8.24
N TYR A 40 5.94 6.52 -7.93
CA TYR A 40 5.69 5.09 -7.91
C TYR A 40 5.92 4.46 -9.27
N ASP A 41 5.32 5.01 -10.33
CA ASP A 41 5.43 4.50 -11.70
C ASP A 41 6.88 4.60 -12.22
N ALA A 42 7.62 5.67 -11.91
CA ALA A 42 9.02 5.82 -12.27
C ALA A 42 9.90 4.76 -11.58
N ALA A 43 9.69 4.52 -10.29
CA ALA A 43 10.41 3.49 -9.55
C ALA A 43 10.07 2.08 -10.05
N LYS A 44 8.79 1.83 -10.34
CA LYS A 44 8.30 0.57 -10.91
C LYS A 44 8.88 0.34 -12.30
N ARG A 45 8.89 1.36 -13.16
CA ARG A 45 9.51 1.31 -14.50
C ARG A 45 10.99 0.98 -14.38
N ARG A 46 11.72 1.68 -13.51
CA ARG A 46 13.14 1.44 -13.32
C ARG A 46 13.43 0.01 -12.82
N ALA A 47 12.63 -0.52 -11.92
CA ALA A 47 12.73 -1.91 -11.49
C ALA A 47 12.48 -2.89 -12.65
N LEU A 48 11.44 -2.63 -13.47
CA LEU A 48 11.14 -3.45 -14.66
C LEU A 48 12.23 -3.40 -15.72
N GLU A 49 12.86 -2.24 -15.97
CA GLU A 49 14.02 -2.12 -16.88
C GLU A 49 15.20 -2.98 -16.42
N ILE A 50 15.48 -2.97 -15.10
CA ILE A 50 16.52 -3.82 -14.51
C ILE A 50 16.15 -5.30 -14.68
N GLU A 51 14.90 -5.67 -14.47
CA GLU A 51 14.43 -7.05 -14.63
C GLU A 51 14.42 -7.54 -16.08
N GLU A 52 14.16 -6.64 -17.03
CA GLU A 52 14.27 -6.95 -18.46
C GLU A 52 15.73 -7.18 -18.87
N GLN A 53 16.65 -6.38 -18.34
CA GLN A 53 18.08 -6.53 -18.58
C GLN A 53 18.68 -7.75 -17.87
N PHE A 54 18.16 -8.09 -16.67
CA PHE A 54 18.61 -9.21 -15.83
C PHE A 54 17.44 -10.10 -15.41
N PRO A 55 16.95 -11.00 -16.29
CA PRO A 55 15.74 -11.79 -16.04
C PRO A 55 15.76 -12.68 -14.78
N GLU A 56 16.94 -12.95 -14.23
CA GLU A 56 17.07 -13.64 -12.94
C GLU A 56 16.51 -12.85 -11.75
N LEU A 57 16.45 -11.52 -11.84
CA LEU A 57 15.90 -10.64 -10.79
C LEU A 57 14.37 -10.57 -10.84
N ALA A 58 13.76 -10.85 -11.99
CA ALA A 58 12.31 -10.78 -12.18
C ALA A 58 11.51 -11.81 -11.33
N ARG A 59 12.15 -12.85 -10.77
CA ARG A 59 11.47 -13.92 -10.03
C ARG A 59 10.77 -13.46 -8.75
N ASN A 60 11.28 -12.39 -8.12
CA ASN A 60 10.70 -11.76 -6.93
C ASN A 60 10.64 -10.23 -7.11
N GLY A 61 10.56 -9.78 -8.33
CA GLY A 61 10.68 -8.39 -8.73
C GLY A 61 9.34 -7.69 -8.92
N ALA A 62 9.40 -6.43 -9.36
CA ALA A 62 8.25 -5.58 -9.64
C ALA A 62 7.32 -6.17 -10.71
N SER A 63 7.87 -7.00 -11.63
CA SER A 63 7.11 -7.69 -12.69
C SER A 63 6.16 -8.78 -12.17
N THR A 64 6.31 -9.22 -10.91
CA THR A 64 5.47 -10.27 -10.30
C THR A 64 4.55 -9.76 -9.20
N HIS A 65 4.62 -8.46 -8.86
CA HIS A 65 3.85 -7.88 -7.76
C HIS A 65 2.57 -7.19 -8.26
N VAL A 66 1.43 -7.51 -7.64
CA VAL A 66 0.12 -6.90 -7.94
C VAL A 66 -0.57 -6.55 -6.61
N GLY A 67 -0.83 -5.26 -6.37
CA GLY A 67 -1.59 -4.78 -5.23
C GLY A 67 -0.99 -5.07 -3.85
N ALA A 68 -1.74 -4.78 -2.80
CA ALA A 68 -1.35 -5.00 -1.41
C ALA A 68 -2.07 -6.20 -0.78
N ALA A 69 -1.51 -6.75 0.30
CA ALA A 69 -2.16 -7.80 1.07
C ALA A 69 -3.51 -7.31 1.64
N VAL A 70 -4.48 -8.22 1.73
CA VAL A 70 -5.83 -7.93 2.26
C VAL A 70 -5.81 -7.59 3.75
N SER A 71 -6.74 -6.75 4.20
CA SER A 71 -6.94 -6.41 5.61
C SER A 71 -7.46 -7.61 6.40
N ARG A 72 -7.10 -7.72 7.68
CA ARG A 72 -7.63 -8.76 8.58
C ARG A 72 -9.04 -8.46 9.11
N GLU A 73 -9.57 -7.27 8.84
CA GLU A 73 -10.91 -6.85 9.31
C GLU A 73 -12.03 -7.41 8.45
N PHE A 74 -11.74 -7.71 7.18
CA PHE A 74 -12.69 -8.29 6.25
C PHE A 74 -12.37 -9.76 6.02
N THR A 75 -13.42 -10.57 5.85
CA THR A 75 -13.25 -11.92 5.32
C THR A 75 -12.67 -11.82 3.91
N SER A 76 -11.70 -12.66 3.60
CA SER A 76 -11.02 -12.62 2.31
C SER A 76 -11.26 -13.88 1.53
N PHE A 77 -11.45 -13.75 0.21
CA PHE A 77 -11.64 -14.87 -0.70
C PHE A 77 -10.66 -14.79 -1.87
N ALA A 78 -10.30 -15.95 -2.40
CA ALA A 78 -9.54 -16.03 -3.63
C ALA A 78 -10.39 -15.61 -4.83
N HIS A 79 -9.80 -14.84 -5.76
CA HIS A 79 -10.37 -14.61 -7.07
C HIS A 79 -10.29 -15.91 -7.90
N SER A 80 -11.39 -16.33 -8.53
CA SER A 80 -11.40 -17.49 -9.43
C SER A 80 -10.43 -17.32 -10.61
N VAL A 81 -10.35 -16.08 -11.13
CA VAL A 81 -9.36 -15.64 -12.10
C VAL A 81 -8.62 -14.45 -11.48
N PRO A 82 -7.27 -14.41 -11.44
CA PRO A 82 -6.54 -13.31 -10.86
C PRO A 82 -6.95 -11.94 -11.44
N MET A 83 -7.04 -10.92 -10.57
CA MET A 83 -7.25 -9.52 -10.99
C MET A 83 -5.89 -8.89 -11.29
N LEU A 84 -5.50 -8.91 -12.54
CA LEU A 84 -4.22 -8.35 -13.00
C LEU A 84 -4.25 -6.82 -13.00
N SER A 85 -3.08 -6.21 -12.99
CA SER A 85 -2.89 -4.78 -13.28
C SER A 85 -2.86 -4.56 -14.81
N ILE A 86 -2.92 -3.30 -15.23
CA ILE A 86 -2.73 -2.91 -16.64
C ILE A 86 -1.32 -2.31 -16.74
N SER A 87 -0.61 -2.56 -17.85
CA SER A 87 0.69 -1.94 -18.11
C SER A 87 0.51 -0.49 -18.49
N ASP A 88 1.19 0.43 -17.79
CA ASP A 88 1.12 1.85 -18.09
C ASP A 88 2.06 2.25 -19.24
N VAL A 89 1.60 3.15 -20.11
CA VAL A 89 2.35 3.84 -21.17
C VAL A 89 2.08 5.34 -21.06
N PHE A 90 3.11 6.16 -21.31
CA PHE A 90 3.09 7.58 -20.96
C PHE A 90 3.27 8.53 -22.15
N ASN A 91 3.59 7.99 -23.31
CA ASN A 91 3.81 8.79 -24.52
C ASN A 91 3.45 7.99 -25.77
N THR A 92 3.27 8.71 -26.88
CA THR A 92 2.91 8.15 -28.19
C THR A 92 3.91 7.09 -28.67
N ALA A 93 5.20 7.20 -28.35
CA ALA A 93 6.20 6.21 -28.78
C ALA A 93 5.98 4.86 -28.08
N GLU A 94 5.71 4.86 -26.77
CA GLU A 94 5.40 3.65 -26.01
C GLU A 94 4.08 3.00 -26.47
N VAL A 95 3.05 3.81 -26.77
CA VAL A 95 1.80 3.32 -27.38
C VAL A 95 2.06 2.67 -28.72
N LYS A 96 2.88 3.34 -29.57
CA LYS A 96 3.25 2.80 -30.88
C LYS A 96 4.00 1.47 -30.77
N ASP A 97 4.93 1.35 -29.81
CA ASP A 97 5.67 0.11 -29.57
C ASP A 97 4.75 -1.04 -29.14
N TRP A 98 3.68 -0.75 -28.40
CA TRP A 98 2.66 -1.73 -28.08
C TRP A 98 1.80 -2.06 -29.30
N PHE A 99 1.30 -1.04 -30.02
CA PHE A 99 0.42 -1.17 -31.19
C PHE A 99 1.08 -1.97 -32.32
N ASP A 100 2.37 -1.71 -32.61
CA ASP A 100 3.13 -2.39 -33.67
C ASP A 100 3.35 -3.90 -33.39
N LYS A 101 3.20 -4.34 -32.13
CA LYS A 101 3.31 -5.75 -31.72
C LYS A 101 1.98 -6.51 -31.84
N LEU A 102 0.88 -5.81 -32.11
CA LEU A 102 -0.43 -6.42 -32.24
C LEU A 102 -0.59 -7.12 -33.60
N SER A 103 -1.39 -8.17 -33.63
CA SER A 103 -1.81 -8.85 -34.86
C SER A 103 -3.09 -8.27 -35.48
N THR A 104 -3.62 -7.21 -34.90
CA THR A 104 -4.84 -6.52 -35.30
C THR A 104 -4.66 -5.02 -35.13
N ASN A 105 -5.44 -4.23 -35.82
CA ASN A 105 -5.49 -2.78 -35.66
C ASN A 105 -6.85 -2.28 -35.11
N ASP A 106 -7.77 -3.17 -34.76
CA ASP A 106 -9.07 -2.78 -34.17
C ASP A 106 -8.91 -2.63 -32.65
N ILE A 107 -8.83 -1.38 -32.20
CA ILE A 107 -8.62 -1.00 -30.81
C ILE A 107 -9.87 -0.36 -30.27
N PHE A 108 -10.38 -0.90 -29.16
CA PHE A 108 -11.41 -0.30 -28.33
C PHE A 108 -10.75 0.56 -27.26
N ILE A 109 -11.17 1.82 -27.17
CA ILE A 109 -10.61 2.82 -26.26
C ILE A 109 -11.69 3.21 -25.26
N GLU A 110 -11.38 3.11 -23.96
CA GLU A 110 -12.28 3.50 -22.88
C GLU A 110 -11.59 4.42 -21.88
N LEU A 111 -12.37 5.10 -21.03
CA LEU A 111 -11.81 5.92 -19.96
C LEU A 111 -11.16 5.06 -18.88
N LYS A 112 -9.98 5.46 -18.44
CA LYS A 112 -9.37 4.95 -17.22
C LYS A 112 -9.89 5.74 -16.03
N VAL A 113 -10.95 5.22 -15.41
CA VAL A 113 -11.58 5.84 -14.24
C VAL A 113 -10.65 5.71 -13.04
N ASP A 114 -10.50 6.80 -12.30
CA ASP A 114 -9.70 6.82 -11.08
C ASP A 114 -10.58 6.53 -9.86
N GLY A 115 -10.66 5.25 -9.50
CA GLY A 115 -11.53 4.75 -8.45
C GLY A 115 -10.93 3.54 -7.72
N VAL A 116 -11.77 2.61 -7.34
CA VAL A 116 -11.42 1.37 -6.64
C VAL A 116 -12.01 0.18 -7.38
N SER A 117 -11.14 -0.70 -7.85
CA SER A 117 -11.57 -1.89 -8.61
C SER A 117 -12.35 -2.86 -7.72
N TYR A 118 -13.42 -3.40 -8.29
CA TYR A 118 -14.22 -4.46 -7.68
C TYR A 118 -14.38 -5.65 -8.63
N SER A 119 -14.70 -6.80 -8.05
CA SER A 119 -15.14 -8.00 -8.74
C SER A 119 -16.48 -8.45 -8.14
N ALA A 120 -17.52 -8.54 -8.95
CA ALA A 120 -18.87 -8.95 -8.55
C ALA A 120 -19.25 -10.26 -9.23
N ARG A 121 -19.42 -11.33 -8.45
CA ARG A 121 -19.78 -12.67 -8.89
C ARG A 121 -21.28 -12.83 -8.91
N TYR A 122 -21.81 -13.26 -10.04
CA TYR A 122 -23.21 -13.61 -10.24
C TYR A 122 -23.33 -15.09 -10.54
N GLU A 123 -24.33 -15.72 -9.91
CA GLU A 123 -24.75 -17.09 -10.19
C GLU A 123 -26.23 -17.09 -10.51
N ASN A 124 -26.61 -17.62 -11.66
CA ASN A 124 -28.00 -17.58 -12.19
C ASN A 124 -28.57 -16.15 -12.17
N GLY A 125 -27.73 -15.16 -12.51
CA GLY A 125 -28.07 -13.76 -12.56
C GLY A 125 -28.20 -13.06 -11.21
N VAL A 126 -27.95 -13.71 -10.07
CA VAL A 126 -28.03 -13.12 -8.73
C VAL A 126 -26.63 -12.81 -8.21
N LEU A 127 -26.42 -11.62 -7.67
CA LEU A 127 -25.16 -11.24 -7.02
C LEU A 127 -24.95 -12.06 -5.75
N VAL A 128 -23.95 -12.94 -5.76
CA VAL A 128 -23.64 -13.83 -4.64
C VAL A 128 -22.42 -13.35 -3.82
N ARG A 129 -21.47 -12.66 -4.47
CA ARG A 129 -20.26 -12.17 -3.81
C ARG A 129 -19.66 -10.98 -4.55
N ALA A 130 -19.08 -10.04 -3.80
CA ALA A 130 -18.24 -9.00 -4.38
C ALA A 130 -16.96 -8.83 -3.57
N LEU A 131 -15.83 -8.65 -4.27
CA LEU A 131 -14.49 -8.59 -3.68
C LEU A 131 -13.79 -7.31 -4.12
N THR A 132 -12.91 -6.77 -3.25
CA THR A 132 -11.89 -5.81 -3.68
C THR A 132 -10.82 -6.52 -4.52
N ARG A 133 -10.00 -5.77 -5.27
CA ARG A 133 -8.85 -6.36 -5.98
C ARG A 133 -7.88 -7.04 -5.00
N GLY A 134 -7.63 -6.42 -3.84
CA GLY A 134 -6.68 -6.90 -2.85
C GLY A 134 -5.28 -7.09 -3.44
N SER A 135 -4.71 -8.29 -3.24
CA SER A 135 -3.41 -8.68 -3.81
C SER A 135 -3.49 -9.14 -5.28
N GLY A 136 -4.66 -9.04 -5.92
CA GLY A 136 -4.93 -9.63 -7.24
C GLY A 136 -5.24 -11.13 -7.20
N VAL A 137 -4.84 -11.83 -6.15
CA VAL A 137 -5.16 -13.26 -5.90
C VAL A 137 -6.21 -13.40 -4.81
N LEU A 138 -6.13 -12.60 -3.76
CA LEU A 138 -7.06 -12.54 -2.64
C LEU A 138 -7.70 -11.15 -2.58
N GLY A 139 -9.03 -11.08 -2.48
CA GLY A 139 -9.80 -9.87 -2.30
C GLY A 139 -10.59 -9.87 -0.99
N GLU A 140 -10.87 -8.71 -0.44
CA GLU A 140 -11.71 -8.52 0.74
C GLU A 140 -13.18 -8.62 0.34
N ASP A 141 -13.99 -9.30 1.14
CA ASP A 141 -15.44 -9.40 0.92
C ASP A 141 -16.13 -8.07 1.23
N ILE A 142 -16.60 -7.43 0.17
CA ILE A 142 -17.35 -6.17 0.21
C ILE A 142 -18.79 -6.35 -0.29
N THR A 143 -19.32 -7.56 -0.25
CA THR A 143 -20.63 -7.89 -0.84
C THR A 143 -21.74 -6.98 -0.32
N GLU A 144 -21.85 -6.81 0.99
CA GLU A 144 -22.91 -5.98 1.57
C GLU A 144 -22.72 -4.49 1.29
N ASN A 145 -21.46 -4.03 1.16
CA ASN A 145 -21.15 -2.66 0.77
C ASN A 145 -21.52 -2.40 -0.70
N ILE A 146 -21.16 -3.31 -1.60
CA ILE A 146 -21.49 -3.23 -3.04
C ILE A 146 -23.01 -3.20 -3.26
N LYS A 147 -23.79 -3.95 -2.49
CA LYS A 147 -25.27 -3.92 -2.56
C LYS A 147 -25.87 -2.55 -2.27
N THR A 148 -25.13 -1.63 -1.64
CA THR A 148 -25.62 -0.27 -1.41
C THR A 148 -25.44 0.64 -2.62
N ILE A 149 -24.71 0.23 -3.66
CA ILE A 149 -24.40 1.00 -4.86
C ILE A 149 -25.41 0.66 -5.95
N SER A 150 -26.26 1.61 -6.29
CA SER A 150 -27.39 1.41 -7.24
C SER A 150 -26.94 1.07 -8.66
N ASP A 151 -25.72 1.42 -9.05
CA ASP A 151 -25.17 1.18 -10.39
C ASP A 151 -24.72 -0.27 -10.61
N ILE A 152 -24.68 -1.07 -9.53
CA ILE A 152 -24.36 -2.50 -9.57
C ILE A 152 -25.65 -3.30 -9.32
N PRO A 153 -26.19 -3.99 -10.33
CA PRO A 153 -27.46 -4.70 -10.19
C PRO A 153 -27.34 -5.88 -9.20
N HIS A 154 -28.30 -6.02 -8.29
CA HIS A 154 -28.39 -7.21 -7.42
C HIS A 154 -28.83 -8.44 -8.21
N LYS A 155 -29.51 -8.23 -9.32
CA LYS A 155 -29.97 -9.25 -10.25
C LYS A 155 -29.79 -8.76 -11.67
N LEU A 156 -29.14 -9.56 -12.51
CA LEU A 156 -28.94 -9.25 -13.93
C LEU A 156 -30.26 -9.30 -14.69
N SER A 157 -30.39 -8.49 -15.73
CA SER A 157 -31.49 -8.47 -16.68
C SER A 157 -31.07 -9.10 -18.01
N GLY A 158 -32.03 -9.49 -18.86
CA GLY A 158 -31.76 -10.05 -20.21
C GLY A 158 -31.11 -11.43 -20.17
N ASP A 159 -30.37 -11.75 -21.22
CA ASP A 159 -29.64 -13.01 -21.36
C ASP A 159 -28.25 -12.89 -20.75
N PHE A 160 -27.97 -13.74 -19.78
CA PHE A 160 -26.71 -13.76 -19.03
C PHE A 160 -26.20 -15.21 -18.84
N PRO A 161 -24.87 -15.38 -18.66
CA PRO A 161 -24.27 -16.67 -18.33
C PRO A 161 -24.71 -17.18 -16.95
N ASP A 162 -24.75 -18.51 -16.76
CA ASP A 162 -25.05 -19.09 -15.44
C ASP A 162 -24.13 -18.61 -14.34
N VAL A 163 -22.84 -18.44 -14.68
CA VAL A 163 -21.82 -17.86 -13.81
C VAL A 163 -21.10 -16.75 -14.56
N ILE A 164 -21.01 -15.58 -13.96
CA ILE A 164 -20.16 -14.50 -14.44
C ILE A 164 -19.61 -13.69 -13.28
N GLU A 165 -18.33 -13.31 -13.39
CA GLU A 165 -17.67 -12.37 -12.53
C GLU A 165 -17.44 -11.06 -13.30
N VAL A 166 -18.28 -10.05 -13.02
CA VAL A 166 -18.16 -8.71 -13.63
C VAL A 166 -17.17 -7.90 -12.82
N ARG A 167 -16.20 -7.29 -13.49
CA ARG A 167 -15.19 -6.41 -12.90
C ARG A 167 -15.40 -4.98 -13.34
N GLY A 168 -15.16 -4.07 -12.44
CA GLY A 168 -15.40 -2.66 -12.67
C GLY A 168 -14.67 -1.77 -11.69
N GLU A 169 -15.03 -0.48 -11.72
CA GLU A 169 -14.48 0.54 -10.84
C GLU A 169 -15.60 1.22 -10.08
N VAL A 170 -15.47 1.27 -8.73
CA VAL A 170 -16.29 2.14 -7.87
C VAL A 170 -15.59 3.47 -7.75
N TYR A 171 -16.33 4.55 -7.94
CA TYR A 171 -15.81 5.90 -7.88
C TYR A 171 -16.76 6.85 -7.13
N MET A 172 -16.27 8.03 -6.80
CA MET A 172 -17.08 9.13 -6.28
C MET A 172 -17.01 10.29 -7.25
N SER A 173 -18.17 10.90 -7.58
CA SER A 173 -18.18 12.10 -8.42
C SER A 173 -17.50 13.27 -7.70
N ARG A 174 -16.97 14.25 -8.45
CA ARG A 174 -16.37 15.46 -7.84
C ARG A 174 -17.37 16.23 -6.99
N ALA A 175 -18.64 16.29 -7.42
CA ALA A 175 -19.69 16.98 -6.67
C ALA A 175 -19.98 16.26 -5.34
N ASP A 176 -20.09 14.92 -5.35
CA ASP A 176 -20.35 14.14 -4.16
C ASP A 176 -19.16 14.15 -3.19
N PHE A 177 -17.94 14.18 -3.72
CA PHE A 177 -16.70 14.33 -2.93
C PHE A 177 -16.65 15.68 -2.19
N ILE A 178 -16.97 16.78 -2.88
CA ILE A 178 -17.03 18.10 -2.25
C ILE A 178 -18.09 18.11 -1.13
N ALA A 179 -19.31 17.64 -1.42
CA ALA A 179 -20.38 17.57 -0.44
C ALA A 179 -20.02 16.69 0.77
N LEU A 180 -19.34 15.56 0.55
CA LEU A 180 -18.87 14.68 1.61
C LEU A 180 -17.87 15.39 2.53
N ASN A 181 -16.88 16.09 1.95
CA ASN A 181 -15.88 16.80 2.73
C ASN A 181 -16.45 18.03 3.46
N GLU A 182 -17.44 18.71 2.92
CA GLU A 182 -18.15 19.79 3.63
C GLU A 182 -18.87 19.27 4.88
N ILE A 183 -19.54 18.11 4.77
CA ILE A 183 -20.18 17.45 5.91
C ILE A 183 -19.13 17.00 6.94
N ALA A 184 -18.03 16.40 6.49
CA ALA A 184 -16.95 15.98 7.38
C ALA A 184 -16.33 17.16 8.13
N ALA A 185 -16.08 18.28 7.43
CA ALA A 185 -15.55 19.49 8.04
C ALA A 185 -16.50 20.09 9.09
N ALA A 186 -17.82 20.11 8.80
CA ALA A 186 -18.83 20.60 9.74
C ALA A 186 -18.92 19.74 11.02
N ASN A 187 -18.69 18.43 10.89
CA ASN A 187 -18.72 17.49 12.01
C ASN A 187 -17.37 17.36 12.74
N GLY A 188 -16.29 17.93 12.21
CA GLY A 188 -14.92 17.72 12.72
C GLY A 188 -14.32 16.35 12.40
N ASP A 189 -14.87 15.66 11.39
CA ASP A 189 -14.41 14.36 10.92
C ASP A 189 -13.21 14.51 9.98
N LYS A 190 -12.54 13.37 9.68
CA LYS A 190 -11.42 13.32 8.73
C LYS A 190 -11.88 13.72 7.32
N ILE A 191 -11.22 14.72 6.74
CA ILE A 191 -11.40 15.16 5.35
C ILE A 191 -10.60 14.21 4.42
N PHE A 192 -11.23 13.76 3.35
CA PHE A 192 -10.56 12.96 2.33
C PHE A 192 -9.74 13.85 1.38
N ALA A 193 -8.57 13.33 0.98
CA ALA A 193 -7.66 14.07 0.12
C ALA A 193 -8.14 14.18 -1.34
N ASN A 194 -8.84 13.15 -1.85
CA ASN A 194 -9.28 13.06 -3.23
C ASN A 194 -10.51 12.14 -3.38
N PRO A 195 -11.23 12.17 -4.53
CA PRO A 195 -12.38 11.33 -4.80
C PRO A 195 -12.09 9.82 -4.72
N ARG A 196 -10.92 9.37 -5.18
CA ARG A 196 -10.50 7.96 -5.12
C ARG A 196 -10.36 7.48 -3.67
N ASN A 197 -9.65 8.23 -2.82
CA ASN A 197 -9.51 7.89 -1.41
C ASN A 197 -10.85 7.94 -0.67
N ALA A 198 -11.73 8.88 -1.05
CA ALA A 198 -13.09 8.94 -0.53
C ALA A 198 -13.90 7.70 -0.94
N ALA A 199 -13.78 7.25 -2.20
CA ALA A 199 -14.43 6.04 -2.67
C ALA A 199 -13.86 4.79 -1.95
N ALA A 200 -12.54 4.65 -1.85
CA ALA A 200 -11.88 3.54 -1.17
C ALA A 200 -12.27 3.43 0.31
N GLY A 201 -12.14 4.53 1.05
CA GLY A 201 -12.51 4.59 2.47
C GLY A 201 -14.01 4.44 2.71
N SER A 202 -14.86 4.80 1.75
CA SER A 202 -16.32 4.61 1.84
C SER A 202 -16.74 3.18 1.50
N LEU A 203 -16.08 2.53 0.55
CA LEU A 203 -16.38 1.15 0.14
C LEU A 203 -15.92 0.14 1.21
N ARG A 204 -14.81 0.40 1.89
CA ARG A 204 -14.20 -0.47 2.90
C ARG A 204 -14.66 -0.15 4.32
N GLN A 205 -15.96 0.05 4.51
CA GLN A 205 -16.58 0.24 5.82
C GLN A 205 -17.06 -1.09 6.39
N LEU A 206 -16.73 -1.41 7.63
CA LEU A 206 -17.21 -2.60 8.33
C LEU A 206 -18.74 -2.61 8.48
N ASN A 207 -19.34 -1.42 8.61
CA ASN A 207 -20.78 -1.25 8.63
C ASN A 207 -21.29 -0.75 7.26
N PRO A 208 -21.96 -1.59 6.47
CA PRO A 208 -22.49 -1.20 5.16
C PRO A 208 -23.48 -0.02 5.19
N ALA A 209 -24.11 0.24 6.35
CA ALA A 209 -24.98 1.41 6.51
C ALA A 209 -24.20 2.73 6.35
N VAL A 210 -22.91 2.76 6.71
CA VAL A 210 -22.05 3.93 6.46
C VAL A 210 -21.79 4.08 4.96
N THR A 211 -21.48 2.97 4.25
CA THR A 211 -21.32 2.98 2.78
C THR A 211 -22.59 3.51 2.11
N ALA A 212 -23.78 3.08 2.56
CA ALA A 212 -25.06 3.53 2.02
C ALA A 212 -25.30 5.05 2.14
N THR A 213 -24.67 5.72 3.12
CA THR A 213 -24.75 7.19 3.24
C THR A 213 -23.82 7.91 2.29
N ARG A 214 -22.87 7.21 1.68
CA ARG A 214 -21.89 7.74 0.72
C ARG A 214 -22.43 7.57 -0.69
N ARG A 215 -22.39 8.63 -1.49
CA ARG A 215 -22.89 8.59 -2.88
C ARG A 215 -21.82 8.00 -3.79
N LEU A 216 -21.66 6.68 -3.73
CA LEU A 216 -20.79 5.93 -4.62
C LEU A 216 -21.48 5.60 -5.92
N SER A 217 -20.72 5.61 -7.00
CA SER A 217 -21.12 5.17 -8.34
C SER A 217 -20.17 4.10 -8.85
N ALA A 218 -20.58 3.33 -9.87
CA ALA A 218 -19.73 2.28 -10.41
C ALA A 218 -19.90 2.10 -11.92
N PHE A 219 -18.82 1.68 -12.59
CA PHE A 219 -18.82 1.19 -13.97
C PHE A 219 -18.35 -0.25 -14.03
N GLY A 220 -18.95 -1.05 -14.95
CA GLY A 220 -18.39 -2.32 -15.37
C GLY A 220 -17.52 -2.12 -16.61
N TYR A 221 -16.40 -2.90 -16.73
CA TYR A 221 -15.49 -2.76 -17.87
C TYR A 221 -14.85 -4.06 -18.35
N THR A 222 -14.83 -5.13 -17.55
CA THR A 222 -14.29 -6.43 -17.94
C THR A 222 -14.90 -7.56 -17.12
N TYR A 223 -14.49 -8.79 -17.36
CA TYR A 223 -14.95 -9.98 -16.66
C TYR A 223 -13.79 -10.83 -16.13
N GLY A 224 -14.10 -11.65 -15.14
CA GLY A 224 -13.23 -12.71 -14.63
C GLY A 224 -13.71 -14.09 -15.05
N GLU A 225 -14.19 -14.90 -14.08
CA GLU A 225 -14.77 -16.21 -14.36
C GLU A 225 -16.06 -16.10 -15.18
N LEU A 226 -16.23 -16.99 -16.14
CA LEU A 226 -17.34 -16.98 -17.09
C LEU A 226 -17.70 -18.42 -17.50
N SER A 227 -18.97 -18.81 -17.37
CA SER A 227 -19.45 -20.14 -17.77
C SER A 227 -19.68 -20.28 -19.26
N SER A 228 -20.11 -19.21 -19.94
CA SER A 228 -20.35 -19.19 -21.39
C SER A 228 -20.26 -17.75 -21.90
N ARG A 229 -19.96 -17.58 -23.20
CA ARG A 229 -19.84 -16.29 -23.86
C ARG A 229 -20.60 -16.26 -25.15
N ASP A 230 -21.34 -15.20 -25.40
CA ASP A 230 -22.10 -14.93 -26.63
C ASP A 230 -21.72 -13.61 -27.32
N TRP A 231 -20.56 -13.04 -26.96
CA TRP A 231 -19.96 -11.86 -27.58
C TRP A 231 -18.55 -12.17 -28.09
N ASN A 232 -18.14 -11.46 -29.13
CA ASN A 232 -16.84 -11.64 -29.80
C ASN A 232 -15.92 -10.44 -29.65
N THR A 233 -16.44 -9.29 -29.26
CA THR A 233 -15.68 -8.05 -29.15
C THR A 233 -15.87 -7.38 -27.79
N GLN A 234 -14.89 -6.54 -27.42
CA GLN A 234 -14.97 -5.73 -26.19
C GLN A 234 -16.16 -4.75 -26.25
N SER A 235 -16.45 -4.22 -27.43
CA SER A 235 -17.60 -3.33 -27.63
C SER A 235 -18.94 -4.05 -27.43
N GLU A 236 -19.09 -5.29 -27.93
CA GLU A 236 -20.29 -6.13 -27.68
C GLU A 236 -20.43 -6.47 -26.19
N TYR A 237 -19.30 -6.67 -25.48
CA TYR A 237 -19.35 -6.89 -24.03
C TYR A 237 -19.91 -5.68 -23.28
N PHE A 238 -19.59 -4.47 -23.72
CA PHE A 238 -20.18 -3.26 -23.13
C PHE A 238 -21.70 -3.20 -23.35
N ASP A 239 -22.19 -3.63 -24.54
CA ASP A 239 -23.62 -3.74 -24.82
C ASP A 239 -24.28 -4.78 -23.88
N LYS A 240 -23.59 -5.89 -23.60
CA LYS A 240 -24.06 -6.90 -22.62
C LYS A 240 -24.12 -6.31 -21.22
N LEU A 241 -23.06 -5.64 -20.74
CA LEU A 241 -23.05 -5.00 -19.42
C LEU A 241 -24.25 -4.06 -19.24
N GLU A 242 -24.53 -3.21 -20.24
CA GLU A 242 -25.67 -2.28 -20.19
C GLU A 242 -27.01 -3.03 -20.21
N SER A 243 -27.14 -4.12 -21.00
CA SER A 243 -28.33 -4.97 -21.03
C SER A 243 -28.59 -5.69 -19.71
N TRP A 244 -27.53 -6.01 -18.96
CA TRP A 244 -27.61 -6.63 -17.63
C TRP A 244 -27.92 -5.63 -16.52
N GLY A 245 -27.85 -4.30 -16.82
CA GLY A 245 -28.16 -3.22 -15.88
C GLY A 245 -26.96 -2.51 -15.28
N PHE A 246 -25.74 -2.80 -15.72
CA PHE A 246 -24.56 -2.04 -15.31
C PHE A 246 -24.47 -0.71 -16.06
N LYS A 247 -23.86 0.29 -15.42
CA LYS A 247 -23.34 1.44 -16.14
C LYS A 247 -21.97 1.15 -16.71
N THR A 248 -21.67 1.75 -17.85
CA THR A 248 -20.37 1.68 -18.53
C THR A 248 -19.87 3.06 -18.92
N THR A 249 -18.63 3.13 -19.36
CA THR A 249 -18.08 4.36 -19.95
C THR A 249 -18.36 4.49 -21.45
N ARG A 250 -19.37 3.77 -21.97
CA ARG A 250 -19.72 3.68 -23.41
C ARG A 250 -19.84 5.03 -24.09
N HIS A 251 -20.42 6.02 -23.41
CA HIS A 251 -20.59 7.37 -23.95
C HIS A 251 -19.27 8.00 -24.41
N TRP A 252 -18.18 7.70 -23.72
CA TRP A 252 -16.84 8.20 -24.05
C TRP A 252 -15.97 7.18 -24.79
N ALA A 253 -16.43 5.95 -24.95
CA ALA A 253 -15.66 4.92 -25.66
C ALA A 253 -15.54 5.22 -27.15
N ARG A 254 -14.39 4.89 -27.74
CA ARG A 254 -14.09 5.09 -29.14
C ARG A 254 -13.43 3.85 -29.74
N HIS A 255 -13.48 3.75 -31.06
CA HIS A 255 -12.68 2.80 -31.84
C HIS A 255 -11.56 3.54 -32.56
N ALA A 256 -10.41 2.89 -32.69
CA ALA A 256 -9.30 3.39 -33.48
C ALA A 256 -8.62 2.24 -34.23
N HIS A 257 -8.17 2.54 -35.45
CA HIS A 257 -7.50 1.57 -36.33
C HIS A 257 -6.09 2.01 -36.72
N THR A 258 -5.70 3.22 -36.31
CA THR A 258 -4.39 3.81 -36.61
C THR A 258 -3.88 4.57 -35.40
N MET A 259 -2.57 4.76 -35.33
CA MET A 259 -1.94 5.59 -34.30
C MET A 259 -2.47 7.02 -34.29
N ALA A 260 -2.73 7.59 -35.50
CA ALA A 260 -3.25 8.94 -35.62
C ALA A 260 -4.67 9.06 -35.00
N GLU A 261 -5.50 8.04 -35.15
CA GLU A 261 -6.83 7.98 -34.51
C GLU A 261 -6.71 7.81 -32.99
N ILE A 262 -5.78 7.00 -32.50
CA ILE A 262 -5.51 6.87 -31.05
C ILE A 262 -5.10 8.22 -30.47
N ASP A 263 -4.15 8.92 -31.10
CA ASP A 263 -3.72 10.25 -30.66
C ASP A 263 -4.85 11.28 -30.72
N ALA A 264 -5.72 11.20 -31.73
CA ALA A 264 -6.89 12.08 -31.85
C ALA A 264 -7.86 11.86 -30.69
N VAL A 265 -8.20 10.61 -30.35
CA VAL A 265 -9.05 10.26 -29.21
C VAL A 265 -8.42 10.70 -27.90
N TYR A 266 -7.11 10.48 -27.71
CA TYR A 266 -6.39 10.92 -26.52
C TYR A 266 -6.50 12.42 -26.31
N ASN A 267 -6.28 13.22 -27.36
CA ASN A 267 -6.37 14.68 -27.30
C ASN A 267 -7.83 15.16 -27.09
N GLU A 268 -8.81 14.50 -27.74
CA GLU A 268 -10.26 14.79 -27.53
C GLU A 268 -10.63 14.64 -26.05
N ILE A 269 -10.33 13.48 -25.46
CA ILE A 269 -10.70 13.21 -24.07
C ILE A 269 -9.90 14.08 -23.11
N MET A 270 -8.63 14.37 -23.41
CA MET A 270 -7.83 15.27 -22.61
C MET A 270 -8.43 16.69 -22.53
N MET A 271 -8.95 17.20 -23.64
CA MET A 271 -9.66 18.51 -23.64
C MET A 271 -10.97 18.46 -22.89
N MET A 272 -11.69 17.34 -22.94
CA MET A 272 -12.97 17.15 -22.23
C MET A 272 -12.81 16.76 -20.76
N ARG A 273 -11.58 16.49 -20.28
CA ARG A 273 -11.32 15.95 -18.93
C ARG A 273 -11.95 16.78 -17.81
N ALA A 274 -12.00 18.09 -17.95
CA ALA A 274 -12.61 18.99 -16.97
C ALA A 274 -14.14 18.83 -16.88
N ASP A 275 -14.80 18.49 -17.99
CA ASP A 275 -16.25 18.37 -18.10
C ASP A 275 -16.76 16.99 -17.66
N ILE A 276 -15.89 15.97 -17.60
CA ILE A 276 -16.22 14.64 -17.10
C ILE A 276 -16.46 14.76 -15.59
N PRO A 277 -17.61 14.30 -15.05
CA PRO A 277 -17.99 14.55 -13.65
C PRO A 277 -17.21 13.74 -12.60
N PHE A 278 -16.29 12.89 -13.00
CA PHE A 278 -15.42 12.07 -12.16
C PHE A 278 -13.97 12.15 -12.63
N ASP A 279 -13.05 11.68 -11.82
CA ASP A 279 -11.64 11.73 -12.16
C ASP A 279 -11.23 10.55 -13.05
N ILE A 280 -10.37 10.86 -14.02
CA ILE A 280 -9.75 9.91 -14.94
C ILE A 280 -8.23 10.18 -14.98
N ASP A 281 -7.43 9.13 -15.04
CA ASP A 281 -5.96 9.23 -15.06
C ASP A 281 -5.35 8.85 -16.43
N GLY A 282 -6.20 8.50 -17.40
CA GLY A 282 -5.80 8.13 -18.74
C GLY A 282 -6.90 7.48 -19.54
N LEU A 283 -6.49 6.73 -20.55
CA LEU A 283 -7.33 5.85 -21.37
C LEU A 283 -6.86 4.41 -21.23
N VAL A 284 -7.77 3.45 -21.40
CA VAL A 284 -7.41 2.04 -21.57
C VAL A 284 -7.61 1.69 -23.02
N LEU A 285 -6.52 1.29 -23.68
CA LEU A 285 -6.51 0.81 -25.06
C LEU A 285 -6.59 -0.71 -25.02
N LYS A 286 -7.60 -1.30 -25.64
CA LYS A 286 -7.83 -2.75 -25.67
C LYS A 286 -7.92 -3.25 -27.10
N VAL A 287 -7.35 -4.39 -27.38
CA VAL A 287 -7.67 -5.13 -28.60
C VAL A 287 -9.16 -5.46 -28.55
N ASN A 288 -9.92 -5.08 -29.58
CA ASN A 288 -11.39 -5.24 -29.56
C ASN A 288 -11.83 -6.71 -29.71
N ASP A 289 -11.13 -7.50 -30.51
CA ASP A 289 -11.42 -8.92 -30.77
C ASP A 289 -10.99 -9.80 -29.57
N VAL A 290 -11.96 -10.47 -28.93
CA VAL A 290 -11.74 -11.28 -27.73
C VAL A 290 -10.94 -12.56 -28.03
N ALA A 291 -11.07 -13.16 -29.21
CA ALA A 291 -10.29 -14.33 -29.57
C ALA A 291 -8.79 -13.98 -29.73
N ILE A 292 -8.50 -12.76 -30.21
CA ILE A 292 -7.13 -12.25 -30.27
C ILE A 292 -6.63 -11.95 -28.85
N GLN A 293 -7.45 -11.36 -27.95
CA GLN A 293 -7.09 -11.16 -26.54
C GLN A 293 -6.65 -12.47 -25.88
N GLU A 294 -7.46 -13.52 -26.02
CA GLU A 294 -7.18 -14.86 -25.47
C GLU A 294 -5.88 -15.45 -26.01
N LYS A 295 -5.62 -15.31 -27.32
CA LYS A 295 -4.39 -15.76 -27.97
C LYS A 295 -3.16 -15.01 -27.48
N MET A 296 -3.27 -13.72 -27.22
CA MET A 296 -2.16 -12.87 -26.71
C MET A 296 -1.87 -13.20 -25.25
N GLY A 297 -2.88 -13.55 -24.47
CA GLY A 297 -2.77 -13.92 -23.07
C GLY A 297 -2.21 -12.80 -22.19
N SER A 298 -1.63 -13.20 -21.05
CA SER A 298 -1.13 -12.28 -20.06
C SER A 298 0.36 -12.52 -19.72
N ARG A 299 0.99 -11.50 -19.15
CA ARG A 299 2.23 -11.61 -18.38
C ARG A 299 1.89 -12.02 -16.94
N ALA A 300 2.89 -12.05 -16.08
CA ALA A 300 2.68 -12.42 -14.67
C ALA A 300 1.67 -11.50 -13.95
N ASN A 301 1.64 -10.21 -14.29
CA ASN A 301 0.85 -9.20 -13.59
C ASN A 301 -0.02 -8.31 -14.50
N SER A 302 0.02 -8.48 -15.82
CA SER A 302 -0.74 -7.65 -16.77
C SER A 302 -1.10 -8.40 -18.05
N PRO A 303 -2.28 -8.14 -18.65
CA PRO A 303 -2.62 -8.60 -19.97
C PRO A 303 -1.68 -8.01 -21.05
N ARG A 304 -1.50 -8.72 -22.16
CA ARG A 304 -0.71 -8.23 -23.29
C ARG A 304 -1.54 -7.43 -24.29
N TRP A 305 -2.84 -7.62 -24.26
CA TRP A 305 -3.81 -7.10 -25.21
C TRP A 305 -4.42 -5.76 -24.79
N GLU A 306 -4.01 -5.24 -23.61
CA GLU A 306 -4.43 -3.90 -23.16
C GLU A 306 -3.26 -3.12 -22.54
N VAL A 307 -3.34 -1.79 -22.64
CA VAL A 307 -2.42 -0.85 -22.00
C VAL A 307 -3.18 0.36 -21.49
N ALA A 308 -2.71 0.96 -20.40
CA ALA A 308 -3.20 2.21 -19.85
C ALA A 308 -2.36 3.38 -20.38
N TYR A 309 -2.93 4.18 -21.27
CA TYR A 309 -2.30 5.40 -21.77
C TYR A 309 -2.58 6.55 -20.82
N LYS A 310 -1.64 6.80 -19.93
CA LYS A 310 -1.75 7.78 -18.84
C LYS A 310 -1.72 9.21 -19.38
N PHE A 311 -2.54 10.08 -18.75
CA PHE A 311 -2.42 11.50 -18.96
C PHE A 311 -1.18 12.06 -18.26
N PRO A 312 -0.58 13.14 -18.81
CA PRO A 312 0.52 13.80 -18.12
C PRO A 312 0.02 14.35 -16.79
N ALA A 313 0.90 14.33 -15.81
CA ALA A 313 0.59 14.87 -14.49
C ALA A 313 0.17 16.35 -14.60
N ALA A 314 -0.90 16.71 -13.91
CA ALA A 314 -1.37 18.08 -13.88
C ALA A 314 -0.28 19.00 -13.32
N ARG A 315 0.05 20.08 -14.05
CA ARG A 315 1.02 21.09 -13.65
C ARG A 315 0.38 22.46 -13.61
N ALA A 316 0.84 23.28 -12.67
CA ALA A 316 0.49 24.69 -12.62
C ALA A 316 1.69 25.51 -12.18
N ILE A 317 1.69 26.79 -12.50
CA ILE A 317 2.73 27.76 -12.10
C ILE A 317 2.14 28.68 -11.05
N THR A 318 2.77 28.74 -9.88
CA THR A 318 2.35 29.60 -8.77
C THR A 318 3.55 30.23 -8.08
N ALA A 319 3.32 31.27 -7.26
CA ALA A 319 4.37 31.91 -6.49
C ALA A 319 4.73 31.06 -5.26
N LEU A 320 6.02 30.86 -5.05
CA LEU A 320 6.57 30.31 -3.83
C LEU A 320 6.68 31.42 -2.78
N ARG A 321 5.78 31.38 -1.79
CA ARG A 321 5.68 32.40 -0.73
C ARG A 321 6.75 32.21 0.35
N ASP A 322 7.02 30.96 0.73
CA ASP A 322 7.96 30.61 1.79
C ASP A 322 8.37 29.13 1.67
N ILE A 323 9.42 28.75 2.38
CA ILE A 323 9.81 27.34 2.59
C ILE A 323 9.85 27.08 4.08
N THR A 324 8.94 26.26 4.57
CA THR A 324 8.92 25.81 5.97
C THR A 324 9.62 24.46 6.09
N VAL A 325 10.14 24.14 7.28
CA VAL A 325 10.79 22.85 7.52
C VAL A 325 10.03 22.08 8.59
N GLN A 326 9.52 20.90 8.21
CA GLN A 326 8.87 19.97 9.12
C GLN A 326 9.89 18.98 9.68
N VAL A 327 9.70 18.59 10.94
CA VAL A 327 10.54 17.61 11.62
C VAL A 327 9.71 16.34 11.82
N GLY A 328 10.14 15.27 11.17
CA GLY A 328 9.49 13.96 11.28
C GLY A 328 9.86 13.20 12.56
N ARG A 329 9.20 12.08 12.80
CA ARG A 329 9.43 11.19 13.94
C ARG A 329 10.90 10.82 14.14
N THR A 330 11.59 10.49 13.07
CA THR A 330 13.01 10.10 13.09
C THR A 330 13.97 11.29 13.09
N GLY A 331 13.48 12.49 13.37
CA GLY A 331 14.27 13.73 13.33
C GLY A 331 14.54 14.27 11.93
N VAL A 332 14.13 13.61 10.87
CA VAL A 332 14.35 14.07 9.49
C VAL A 332 13.67 15.41 9.27
N LEU A 333 14.42 16.36 8.75
CA LEU A 333 13.95 17.68 8.36
C LEU A 333 13.49 17.65 6.90
N THR A 334 12.22 17.87 6.68
CA THR A 334 11.60 17.86 5.33
C THR A 334 11.16 19.29 4.97
N PRO A 335 11.73 19.90 3.91
CA PRO A 335 11.31 21.21 3.45
C PRO A 335 9.97 21.11 2.70
N VAL A 336 9.09 22.07 2.99
CA VAL A 336 7.76 22.21 2.39
C VAL A 336 7.61 23.60 1.83
N ALA A 337 7.30 23.69 0.55
CA ALA A 337 6.99 24.94 -0.13
C ALA A 337 5.59 25.43 0.28
N GLU A 338 5.49 26.63 0.79
CA GLU A 338 4.25 27.38 1.04
C GLU A 338 3.93 28.19 -0.22
N LEU A 339 2.81 27.90 -0.86
CA LEU A 339 2.47 28.41 -2.19
C LEU A 339 1.36 29.44 -2.15
N GLU A 340 1.33 30.33 -3.14
CA GLU A 340 0.10 31.00 -3.52
C GLU A 340 -0.92 29.90 -3.92
N PRO A 341 -2.11 29.82 -3.27
CA PRO A 341 -3.06 28.76 -3.56
C PRO A 341 -3.45 28.70 -5.03
N ILE A 342 -3.32 27.54 -5.65
CA ILE A 342 -3.63 27.32 -7.06
C ILE A 342 -4.40 26.01 -7.23
N ASN A 343 -5.34 26.01 -8.18
CA ASN A 343 -6.06 24.79 -8.52
C ASN A 343 -5.23 23.93 -9.48
N ILE A 344 -4.98 22.67 -9.09
CA ILE A 344 -4.25 21.70 -9.92
C ILE A 344 -5.11 20.43 -10.00
N GLY A 345 -5.62 20.13 -11.18
CA GLY A 345 -6.47 18.95 -11.39
C GLY A 345 -7.72 18.93 -10.51
N GLY A 346 -8.36 20.10 -10.28
CA GLY A 346 -9.57 20.20 -9.46
C GLY A 346 -9.35 20.35 -7.95
N VAL A 347 -8.09 20.32 -7.47
CA VAL A 347 -7.75 20.47 -6.05
C VAL A 347 -6.98 21.76 -5.80
N LEU A 348 -7.36 22.48 -4.75
CA LEU A 348 -6.65 23.69 -4.32
C LEU A 348 -5.37 23.29 -3.58
N VAL A 349 -4.22 23.60 -4.18
CA VAL A 349 -2.88 23.30 -3.65
C VAL A 349 -2.29 24.60 -3.09
N SER A 350 -1.94 24.57 -1.80
CA SER A 350 -1.26 25.66 -1.10
C SER A 350 0.10 25.25 -0.54
N ARG A 351 0.43 23.96 -0.59
CA ARG A 351 1.69 23.39 -0.07
C ARG A 351 2.19 22.30 -1.00
N ALA A 352 3.51 22.21 -1.18
CA ALA A 352 4.16 21.18 -1.98
C ALA A 352 5.46 20.71 -1.32
N THR A 353 5.81 19.45 -1.48
CA THR A 353 7.08 18.96 -0.95
C THR A 353 8.26 19.43 -1.79
N LEU A 354 9.37 19.67 -1.11
CA LEU A 354 10.72 19.87 -1.70
C LEU A 354 11.66 18.70 -1.33
N HIS A 355 11.09 17.62 -0.79
CA HIS A 355 11.73 16.37 -0.44
C HIS A 355 12.90 16.52 0.56
N ASN A 356 13.98 17.21 0.22
CA ASN A 356 15.17 17.38 1.04
C ASN A 356 15.96 18.63 0.64
N ALA A 357 17.04 18.94 1.36
CA ALA A 357 17.88 20.11 1.11
C ALA A 357 18.57 20.06 -0.27
N ASP A 358 19.00 18.87 -0.71
CA ASP A 358 19.72 18.70 -1.97
C ASP A 358 18.80 18.97 -3.16
N GLU A 359 17.51 18.67 -3.03
CA GLU A 359 16.51 18.94 -4.06
C GLU A 359 16.26 20.44 -4.24
N ILE A 360 16.26 21.22 -3.17
CA ILE A 360 16.18 22.69 -3.26
C ILE A 360 17.37 23.23 -4.07
N VAL A 361 18.57 22.74 -3.80
CA VAL A 361 19.79 23.12 -4.52
C VAL A 361 19.71 22.67 -5.98
N ARG A 362 19.31 21.42 -6.23
CA ARG A 362 19.20 20.86 -7.59
C ARG A 362 18.20 21.63 -8.46
N LEU A 363 17.05 21.98 -7.90
CA LEU A 363 16.02 22.75 -8.59
C LEU A 363 16.34 24.24 -8.67
N ASN A 364 17.32 24.73 -7.89
CA ASN A 364 17.67 26.13 -7.73
C ASN A 364 16.45 27.01 -7.39
N VAL A 365 15.64 26.54 -6.44
CA VAL A 365 14.38 27.16 -6.02
C VAL A 365 14.67 28.18 -4.92
N ARG A 366 14.11 29.40 -5.05
CA ARG A 366 14.23 30.49 -4.09
C ARG A 366 12.86 31.02 -3.68
N VAL A 367 12.76 31.49 -2.45
CA VAL A 367 11.54 32.14 -1.95
C VAL A 367 11.27 33.40 -2.78
N GLY A 368 10.06 33.52 -3.32
CA GLY A 368 9.66 34.58 -4.24
C GLY A 368 9.65 34.18 -5.71
N ASP A 369 10.25 33.05 -6.09
CA ASP A 369 10.18 32.53 -7.46
C ASP A 369 8.78 32.06 -7.84
N ARG A 370 8.50 32.00 -9.14
CA ARG A 370 7.33 31.28 -9.67
C ARG A 370 7.76 29.85 -10.00
N VAL A 371 7.17 28.92 -9.33
CA VAL A 371 7.54 27.49 -9.38
C VAL A 371 6.52 26.68 -10.14
N ILE A 372 6.98 25.63 -10.81
CA ILE A 372 6.14 24.64 -11.46
C ILE A 372 5.79 23.60 -10.40
N VAL A 373 4.52 23.57 -10.02
CA VAL A 373 3.96 22.56 -9.12
C VAL A 373 3.35 21.47 -9.95
N GLN A 374 3.72 20.25 -9.70
CA GLN A 374 3.16 19.05 -10.33
C GLN A 374 2.35 18.29 -9.28
N ARG A 375 1.17 17.86 -9.70
CA ARG A 375 0.38 16.89 -8.99
C ARG A 375 0.23 15.68 -9.93
N ALA A 376 1.02 14.65 -9.65
CA ALA A 376 0.95 13.40 -10.41
C ALA A 376 0.10 12.43 -9.60
N GLY A 377 -0.95 11.87 -10.24
CA GLY A 377 -1.93 11.07 -9.50
C GLY A 377 -2.32 11.78 -8.20
N ASP A 378 -3.29 11.50 -7.57
CA ASP A 378 -3.97 12.30 -6.55
C ASP A 378 -3.27 12.54 -5.19
N VAL A 379 -1.91 12.50 -5.04
CA VAL A 379 -1.39 12.34 -3.69
C VAL A 379 -0.64 13.54 -3.10
N ILE A 380 0.56 13.85 -3.50
CA ILE A 380 1.36 14.91 -2.86
C ILE A 380 1.85 15.88 -3.92
N PRO A 381 1.44 17.17 -3.85
CA PRO A 381 2.01 18.19 -4.72
C PRO A 381 3.52 18.32 -4.48
N GLN A 382 4.30 18.40 -5.55
CA GLN A 382 5.75 18.60 -5.49
C GLN A 382 6.19 19.72 -6.42
N ILE A 383 7.29 20.36 -6.07
CA ILE A 383 7.96 21.31 -6.94
C ILE A 383 8.84 20.52 -7.91
N VAL A 384 8.67 20.77 -9.23
CA VAL A 384 9.47 20.09 -10.26
C VAL A 384 10.40 21.01 -11.01
N GLY A 385 10.34 22.33 -10.75
CA GLY A 385 11.22 23.31 -11.35
C GLY A 385 10.82 24.75 -11.06
N VAL A 386 11.63 25.67 -11.49
CA VAL A 386 11.37 27.10 -11.50
C VAL A 386 10.89 27.51 -12.90
N ALA A 387 9.73 28.18 -12.98
CA ALA A 387 9.17 28.71 -14.21
C ALA A 387 9.76 30.10 -14.51
N GLU A 388 9.82 30.95 -13.49
CA GLU A 388 10.31 32.31 -13.59
C GLU A 388 11.05 32.67 -12.29
N THR A 389 12.26 33.19 -12.40
CA THR A 389 13.04 33.69 -11.29
C THR A 389 12.65 35.13 -10.99
N SER A 390 12.25 35.41 -9.75
CA SER A 390 11.97 36.78 -9.31
C SER A 390 13.27 37.53 -9.09
N PRO A 391 13.34 38.84 -9.47
CA PRO A 391 14.48 39.67 -9.12
C PRO A 391 14.72 39.84 -7.60
N ASP A 392 13.61 39.72 -6.84
CA ASP A 392 13.63 39.88 -5.37
C ASP A 392 13.66 38.51 -4.66
N ALA A 393 13.92 37.42 -5.40
CA ALA A 393 13.95 36.08 -4.82
C ALA A 393 15.12 35.90 -3.86
N VAL A 394 14.84 35.28 -2.71
CA VAL A 394 15.79 35.06 -1.62
C VAL A 394 16.16 33.57 -1.55
N ASP A 395 17.48 33.31 -1.47
CA ASP A 395 17.98 31.96 -1.26
C ASP A 395 17.49 31.39 0.07
N PHE A 396 17.04 30.13 0.04
CA PHE A 396 16.63 29.44 1.27
C PHE A 396 17.84 28.78 1.94
N GLU A 397 18.13 29.22 3.15
CA GLU A 397 19.15 28.60 3.98
C GLU A 397 18.54 27.46 4.80
N PHE A 398 18.97 26.24 4.51
CA PHE A 398 18.47 25.07 5.25
C PHE A 398 18.97 25.11 6.68
N PRO A 399 18.09 24.99 7.71
CA PRO A 399 18.46 25.19 9.10
C PRO A 399 19.50 24.18 9.59
N THR A 400 20.49 24.67 10.30
CA THR A 400 21.50 23.88 11.03
C THR A 400 21.11 23.63 12.49
N ILE A 401 20.03 24.27 12.92
CA ILE A 401 19.37 24.07 14.22
C ILE A 401 17.91 23.65 13.97
N CYS A 402 17.43 22.75 14.79
CA CYS A 402 16.05 22.26 14.67
C CYS A 402 15.05 23.40 14.92
N PRO A 403 14.13 23.68 14.00
CA PRO A 403 13.15 24.77 14.15
C PRO A 403 12.15 24.54 15.28
N VAL A 404 12.03 23.31 15.77
CA VAL A 404 11.08 22.95 16.83
C VAL A 404 11.70 22.96 18.22
N CYS A 405 12.92 22.45 18.40
CA CYS A 405 13.52 22.27 19.70
C CYS A 405 14.85 23.05 19.92
N GLY A 406 15.39 23.72 18.89
CA GLY A 406 16.68 24.39 18.95
C GLY A 406 17.90 23.45 19.02
N GLY A 407 17.73 22.16 18.98
CA GLY A 407 18.79 21.16 18.98
C GLY A 407 19.59 21.14 17.67
N ALA A 408 20.77 20.53 17.66
CA ALA A 408 21.61 20.43 16.47
C ALA A 408 20.95 19.61 15.37
N VAL A 409 21.20 20.00 14.12
CA VAL A 409 20.82 19.26 12.92
C VAL A 409 22.10 18.71 12.28
N VAL A 410 22.16 17.41 12.08
CA VAL A 410 23.32 16.69 11.55
C VAL A 410 22.95 15.98 10.26
N GLN A 411 23.90 15.91 9.33
CA GLN A 411 23.84 15.06 8.15
C GLN A 411 24.95 14.02 8.25
N GLU A 412 24.59 12.76 8.30
CA GLU A 412 25.55 11.67 8.33
C GLU A 412 26.30 11.57 6.98
N SER A 413 27.53 11.10 7.04
CA SER A 413 28.35 10.96 5.83
C SER A 413 27.70 9.96 4.87
N GLY A 414 27.40 10.42 3.64
CA GLY A 414 26.73 9.63 2.61
C GLY A 414 25.19 9.60 2.71
N ALA A 415 24.58 10.22 3.74
CA ALA A 415 23.13 10.35 3.84
C ALA A 415 22.63 11.66 3.21
N VAL A 416 21.48 11.60 2.54
CA VAL A 416 20.78 12.78 1.99
C VAL A 416 19.98 13.51 3.07
N ALA A 417 19.50 12.77 4.08
CA ALA A 417 18.63 13.30 5.11
C ALA A 417 19.41 14.08 6.17
N ARG A 418 18.93 15.29 6.49
CA ARG A 418 19.38 16.07 7.65
C ARG A 418 18.45 15.78 8.82
N ARG A 419 19.01 15.56 10.02
CA ARG A 419 18.26 15.10 11.19
C ARG A 419 18.52 15.96 12.42
N CYS A 420 17.46 16.27 13.15
CA CYS A 420 17.55 16.73 14.52
C CYS A 420 17.96 15.57 15.43
N VAL A 421 19.06 15.74 16.15
CA VAL A 421 19.61 14.69 17.04
C VAL A 421 19.05 14.72 18.47
N ASN A 422 18.11 15.62 18.77
CA ASN A 422 17.58 15.80 20.13
C ASN A 422 16.50 14.76 20.50
N THR A 423 16.25 13.76 19.66
CA THR A 423 15.34 12.62 19.90
C THR A 423 14.13 12.98 20.78
N LEU A 424 13.98 12.35 21.96
CA LEU A 424 12.87 12.57 22.91
C LEU A 424 12.81 14.02 23.46
N GLY A 425 13.93 14.77 23.42
CA GLY A 425 13.95 16.19 23.77
C GLY A 425 13.28 17.09 22.73
N CYS A 426 13.01 16.58 21.52
CA CYS A 426 12.33 17.32 20.46
C CYS A 426 10.81 17.04 20.51
N PRO A 427 9.97 18.07 20.73
CA PRO A 427 8.51 17.86 20.78
C PRO A 427 7.93 17.20 19.54
N ALA A 428 8.42 17.54 18.34
CA ALA A 428 7.94 16.94 17.09
C ALA A 428 8.30 15.45 16.99
N GLN A 429 9.50 15.06 17.40
CA GLN A 429 9.91 13.65 17.43
C GLN A 429 9.11 12.89 18.49
N ARG A 430 8.94 13.46 19.68
CA ARG A 430 8.16 12.86 20.77
C ARG A 430 6.73 12.57 20.37
N ILE A 431 6.03 13.52 19.73
CA ILE A 431 4.67 13.30 19.24
C ILE A 431 4.66 12.13 18.24
N GLY A 432 5.53 12.16 17.25
CA GLY A 432 5.60 11.10 16.24
C GLY A 432 5.98 9.73 16.80
N GLU A 433 6.83 9.68 17.82
CA GLU A 433 7.17 8.41 18.52
C GLU A 433 5.99 7.86 19.30
N LEU A 434 5.26 8.72 20.02
CA LEU A 434 4.07 8.31 20.76
C LEU A 434 2.93 7.91 19.83
N GLU A 435 2.74 8.58 18.69
CA GLU A 435 1.80 8.16 17.64
C GLU A 435 2.15 6.77 17.10
N HIS A 436 3.42 6.54 16.82
CA HIS A 436 3.91 5.23 16.37
C HIS A 436 3.68 4.16 17.44
N PHE A 437 3.96 4.48 18.70
CA PHE A 437 3.78 3.59 19.84
C PHE A 437 2.32 3.15 20.00
N VAL A 438 1.36 4.09 19.97
CA VAL A 438 -0.07 3.80 20.14
C VAL A 438 -0.74 3.27 18.88
N SER A 439 -0.03 3.26 17.74
CA SER A 439 -0.59 2.85 16.45
C SER A 439 -1.11 1.41 16.48
N ARG A 440 -1.98 1.08 15.52
CA ARG A 440 -2.59 -0.26 15.35
C ARG A 440 -1.57 -1.40 15.34
N HIS A 441 -0.40 -1.17 14.76
CA HIS A 441 0.67 -2.17 14.68
C HIS A 441 1.61 -2.18 15.89
N GLY A 442 1.58 -1.11 16.68
CA GLY A 442 2.22 -1.00 17.99
C GLY A 442 1.30 -1.53 19.10
N PHE A 443 0.96 -0.69 20.06
CA PHE A 443 0.14 -1.06 21.22
C PHE A 443 -1.38 -1.01 20.96
N ASP A 444 -1.84 -0.47 19.83
CA ASP A 444 -3.23 -0.43 19.39
C ASP A 444 -4.16 0.22 20.42
N ILE A 445 -3.80 1.43 20.86
CA ILE A 445 -4.55 2.16 21.88
C ILE A 445 -5.56 3.08 21.20
N GLU A 446 -6.78 2.58 21.01
CA GLU A 446 -7.88 3.35 20.45
C GLU A 446 -8.24 4.56 21.32
N GLY A 447 -8.56 5.69 20.69
CA GLY A 447 -8.92 6.93 21.38
C GLY A 447 -7.74 7.82 21.75
N LEU A 448 -6.51 7.42 21.44
CA LEU A 448 -5.29 8.19 21.66
C LEU A 448 -4.60 8.55 20.34
N GLY A 449 -5.27 9.35 19.51
CA GLY A 449 -4.72 9.85 18.26
C GLY A 449 -3.86 11.12 18.45
N THR A 450 -3.31 11.68 17.32
CA THR A 450 -2.43 12.87 17.29
C THR A 450 -2.94 14.00 18.18
N ARG A 451 -4.21 14.40 18.00
CA ARG A 451 -4.79 15.53 18.72
C ARG A 451 -4.84 15.30 20.24
N GLN A 452 -5.15 14.09 20.67
CA GLN A 452 -5.18 13.73 22.09
C GLN A 452 -3.76 13.68 22.67
N LEU A 453 -2.81 13.13 21.93
CA LEU A 453 -1.40 13.11 22.33
C LEU A 453 -0.85 14.52 22.46
N GLU A 454 -1.03 15.39 21.47
CA GLU A 454 -0.64 16.81 21.53
C GLU A 454 -1.22 17.50 22.77
N LEU A 455 -2.50 17.28 23.02
CA LEU A 455 -3.21 17.87 24.15
C LEU A 455 -2.64 17.42 25.50
N PHE A 456 -2.35 16.13 25.67
CA PHE A 456 -1.82 15.59 26.91
C PHE A 456 -0.32 15.85 27.09
N ILE A 457 0.45 15.91 26.02
CA ILE A 457 1.86 16.36 26.03
C ILE A 457 1.96 17.84 26.43
N ALA A 458 1.13 18.71 25.86
CA ALA A 458 1.10 20.14 26.19
C ALA A 458 0.76 20.39 27.67
N ARG A 459 0.04 19.48 28.32
CA ARG A 459 -0.27 19.51 29.76
C ARG A 459 0.80 18.87 30.64
N GLY A 460 1.83 18.27 30.04
CA GLY A 460 2.86 17.52 30.74
C GLY A 460 2.37 16.19 31.33
N TRP A 461 1.23 15.68 30.88
CA TRP A 461 0.65 14.41 31.37
C TRP A 461 1.25 13.18 30.69
N ILE A 462 1.73 13.32 29.46
CA ILE A 462 2.44 12.28 28.70
C ILE A 462 3.76 12.86 28.23
N ASN A 463 4.87 12.27 28.65
CA ASN A 463 6.22 12.59 28.18
C ASN A 463 6.93 11.36 27.59
N THR A 464 6.60 10.18 28.12
CA THR A 464 7.16 8.89 27.73
C THR A 464 6.01 7.91 27.43
N PRO A 465 6.26 6.80 26.74
CA PRO A 465 5.29 5.73 26.55
C PRO A 465 4.71 5.16 27.85
N ALA A 466 5.49 5.12 28.94
CA ALA A 466 5.03 4.64 30.25
C ALA A 466 3.92 5.53 30.86
N ASP A 467 3.96 6.83 30.58
CA ASP A 467 2.97 7.77 31.13
C ASP A 467 1.57 7.52 30.55
N ILE A 468 1.46 6.94 29.37
CA ILE A 468 0.17 6.54 28.76
C ILE A 468 -0.55 5.57 29.69
N PHE A 469 0.17 4.61 30.26
CA PHE A 469 -0.40 3.61 31.15
C PHE A 469 -0.73 4.14 32.56
N ARG A 470 -0.26 5.33 32.90
CA ARG A 470 -0.55 6.05 34.15
C ARG A 470 -1.63 7.12 33.96
N LEU A 471 -1.95 7.48 32.72
CA LEU A 471 -2.74 8.64 32.34
C LEU A 471 -4.09 8.69 33.03
N ILE A 472 -4.87 7.62 32.95
CA ILE A 472 -6.25 7.61 33.50
C ILE A 472 -6.23 7.58 35.02
N ALA A 473 -5.31 6.85 35.64
CA ALA A 473 -5.17 6.83 37.11
C ALA A 473 -4.79 8.20 37.68
N ALA A 474 -3.95 8.96 36.95
CA ALA A 474 -3.49 10.27 37.42
C ALA A 474 -4.42 11.43 37.03
N HIS A 475 -5.07 11.36 35.86
CA HIS A 475 -5.76 12.50 35.26
C HIS A 475 -7.17 12.20 34.73
N GLY A 476 -7.74 11.00 34.98
CA GLY A 476 -9.03 10.57 34.44
C GLY A 476 -10.17 11.55 34.75
N ASP A 477 -10.26 12.07 35.98
CA ASP A 477 -11.26 13.05 36.37
C ASP A 477 -11.08 14.41 35.66
N GLN A 478 -9.85 14.79 35.40
CA GLN A 478 -9.54 16.02 34.65
C GLN A 478 -9.91 15.87 33.17
N ILE A 479 -9.59 14.72 32.57
CA ILE A 479 -9.90 14.40 31.17
C ILE A 479 -11.43 14.36 30.97
N LYS A 480 -12.18 13.74 31.87
CA LYS A 480 -13.64 13.66 31.83
C LYS A 480 -14.33 15.02 31.71
N ASN A 481 -13.74 16.04 32.33
CA ASN A 481 -14.28 17.41 32.37
C ASN A 481 -13.78 18.30 31.23
N MET A 482 -13.04 17.75 30.26
CA MET A 482 -12.55 18.48 29.08
C MET A 482 -13.55 18.44 27.94
N ASP A 483 -13.57 19.51 27.12
CA ASP A 483 -14.36 19.56 25.89
C ASP A 483 -14.00 18.39 24.96
N GLY A 484 -15.01 17.70 24.47
CA GLY A 484 -14.84 16.51 23.60
C GLY A 484 -14.58 15.19 24.34
N PHE A 485 -14.49 15.21 25.69
CA PHE A 485 -14.42 14.03 26.53
C PHE A 485 -15.63 13.92 27.43
N GLY A 486 -16.01 12.69 27.76
CA GLY A 486 -17.09 12.40 28.69
C GLY A 486 -16.84 11.06 29.39
N GLU A 487 -17.70 10.64 30.28
CA GLU A 487 -17.55 9.37 31.03
C GLU A 487 -17.28 8.17 30.09
N LYS A 488 -18.04 8.08 29.01
CA LYS A 488 -17.92 6.96 28.05
C LYS A 488 -16.58 6.97 27.32
N SER A 489 -16.09 8.14 26.88
CA SER A 489 -14.82 8.23 26.17
C SER A 489 -13.63 7.93 27.07
N VAL A 490 -13.67 8.41 28.34
CA VAL A 490 -12.64 8.08 29.33
C VAL A 490 -12.65 6.58 29.66
N ALA A 491 -13.83 5.98 29.85
CA ALA A 491 -13.95 4.55 30.10
C ALA A 491 -13.45 3.70 28.91
N ASN A 492 -13.73 4.11 27.67
CA ASN A 492 -13.22 3.43 26.49
C ASN A 492 -11.69 3.54 26.38
N LEU A 493 -11.14 4.72 26.64
CA LEU A 493 -9.69 4.94 26.63
C LEU A 493 -9.00 4.12 27.72
N ASP A 494 -9.56 4.09 28.93
CA ASP A 494 -9.06 3.25 30.04
C ASP A 494 -9.06 1.76 29.66
N ALA A 495 -10.15 1.30 29.07
CA ALA A 495 -10.25 -0.09 28.58
C ALA A 495 -9.22 -0.39 27.50
N ALA A 496 -8.97 0.54 26.57
CA ALA A 496 -7.96 0.37 25.51
C ALA A 496 -6.54 0.32 26.10
N ILE A 497 -6.21 1.23 27.02
CA ILE A 497 -4.91 1.25 27.73
C ILE A 497 -4.71 -0.05 28.52
N ASN A 498 -5.74 -0.50 29.23
CA ASN A 498 -5.63 -1.73 30.03
C ASN A 498 -5.48 -3.00 29.17
N ARG A 499 -6.12 -3.08 28.01
CA ARG A 499 -5.88 -4.16 27.04
C ARG A 499 -4.42 -4.16 26.54
N ALA A 500 -3.87 -2.98 26.28
CA ALA A 500 -2.53 -2.81 25.77
C ALA A 500 -1.41 -3.15 26.78
N ARG A 501 -1.74 -3.33 28.09
CA ARG A 501 -0.73 -3.75 29.08
C ARG A 501 -0.16 -5.13 28.84
N ASN A 502 -0.83 -5.97 28.06
CA ASN A 502 -0.34 -7.29 27.68
C ASN A 502 -0.03 -7.28 26.20
N VAL A 503 1.26 -7.30 25.84
CA VAL A 503 1.75 -7.09 24.49
C VAL A 503 2.70 -8.19 24.05
N ASP A 504 2.60 -8.63 22.81
CA ASP A 504 3.52 -9.59 22.23
C ASP A 504 4.88 -8.95 21.93
N LEU A 505 5.97 -9.69 22.11
CA LEU A 505 7.34 -9.22 21.91
C LEU A 505 7.54 -8.50 20.56
N HIS A 506 7.02 -9.04 19.47
CA HIS A 506 7.19 -8.43 18.15
C HIS A 506 6.49 -7.05 18.03
N ARG A 507 5.36 -6.85 18.71
CA ARG A 507 4.66 -5.56 18.75
C ARG A 507 5.43 -4.55 19.59
N LEU A 508 5.99 -4.97 20.72
CA LEU A 508 6.88 -4.13 21.52
C LEU A 508 8.10 -3.68 20.72
N LEU A 509 8.82 -4.62 20.08
CA LEU A 509 10.01 -4.31 19.28
C LEU A 509 9.72 -3.33 18.13
N PHE A 510 8.54 -3.42 17.53
CA PHE A 510 8.10 -2.45 16.54
C PHE A 510 7.77 -1.10 17.19
N ALA A 511 7.02 -1.09 18.28
CA ALA A 511 6.46 0.12 18.89
C ALA A 511 7.51 1.02 19.57
N ILE A 512 8.59 0.45 20.09
CA ILE A 512 9.69 1.24 20.70
C ILE A 512 10.54 1.99 19.66
N GLY A 513 10.28 1.79 18.37
CA GLY A 513 10.81 2.63 17.30
C GLY A 513 12.29 2.48 17.01
N ILE A 514 12.86 1.29 17.20
CA ILE A 514 14.26 1.00 16.80
C ILE A 514 14.42 1.37 15.32
N PRO A 515 15.44 2.16 14.93
CA PRO A 515 15.66 2.55 13.54
C PRO A 515 15.71 1.31 12.61
N ASP A 516 15.13 1.43 11.43
CA ASP A 516 15.06 0.38 10.40
C ASP A 516 14.32 -0.92 10.81
N ILE A 517 13.78 -1.01 12.02
CA ILE A 517 13.00 -2.16 12.48
C ILE A 517 11.51 -1.94 12.19
N GLY A 518 11.07 -2.48 11.06
CA GLY A 518 9.65 -2.56 10.71
C GLY A 518 8.96 -3.79 11.32
N GLN A 519 7.66 -3.94 11.08
CA GLN A 519 6.85 -5.06 11.60
C GLN A 519 7.42 -6.43 11.26
N VAL A 520 7.91 -6.62 10.03
CA VAL A 520 8.48 -7.89 9.56
C VAL A 520 9.74 -8.22 10.34
N THR A 521 10.66 -7.25 10.44
CA THR A 521 11.93 -7.44 11.16
C THR A 521 11.68 -7.67 12.66
N ALA A 522 10.73 -6.95 13.26
CA ALA A 522 10.34 -7.17 14.66
C ALA A 522 9.83 -8.61 14.90
N LYS A 523 9.03 -9.17 13.97
CA LYS A 523 8.60 -10.58 14.04
C LYS A 523 9.76 -11.56 13.88
N ILE A 524 10.69 -11.28 12.97
CA ILE A 524 11.88 -12.11 12.76
C ILE A 524 12.73 -12.11 14.04
N LEU A 525 13.00 -10.95 14.63
CA LEU A 525 13.74 -10.81 15.89
C LEU A 525 13.07 -11.55 17.04
N ALA A 526 11.76 -11.35 17.22
CA ALA A 526 11.00 -12.00 18.27
C ALA A 526 11.06 -13.53 18.16
N ARG A 527 10.93 -14.07 16.95
CA ARG A 527 11.05 -15.52 16.70
C ARG A 527 12.46 -16.05 16.92
N ALA A 528 13.49 -15.28 16.51
CA ALA A 528 14.89 -15.72 16.61
C ALA A 528 15.40 -15.75 18.05
N PHE A 529 14.94 -14.83 18.90
CA PHE A 529 15.44 -14.66 20.26
C PHE A 529 14.48 -15.15 21.35
N GLY A 530 13.18 -15.25 21.06
CA GLY A 530 12.15 -15.74 21.96
C GLY A 530 11.68 -14.73 23.00
N ASN A 531 12.56 -13.99 23.65
CA ASN A 531 12.25 -13.02 24.70
C ASN A 531 13.03 -11.69 24.54
N LEU A 532 12.58 -10.67 25.26
CA LEU A 532 13.15 -9.32 25.16
C LEU A 532 14.61 -9.26 25.64
N ASP A 533 14.95 -9.95 26.72
CA ASP A 533 16.31 -9.92 27.29
C ASP A 533 17.33 -10.52 26.31
N ALA A 534 16.94 -11.57 25.61
CA ALA A 534 17.78 -12.18 24.58
C ALA A 534 18.01 -11.26 23.37
N VAL A 535 17.00 -10.43 22.99
CA VAL A 535 17.17 -9.40 21.94
C VAL A 535 18.07 -8.28 22.44
N ARG A 536 17.81 -7.77 23.66
CA ARG A 536 18.54 -6.65 24.29
C ARG A 536 20.04 -7.00 24.51
N GLY A 537 20.32 -8.25 24.86
CA GLY A 537 21.70 -8.73 25.09
C GLY A 537 22.41 -9.29 23.86
N ALA A 538 21.79 -9.24 22.68
CA ALA A 538 22.36 -9.85 21.48
C ALA A 538 23.54 -9.02 20.94
N PRO A 539 24.74 -9.62 20.75
CA PRO A 539 25.83 -8.92 20.10
C PRO A 539 25.58 -8.78 18.60
N GLN A 540 26.16 -7.74 17.98
CA GLN A 540 25.96 -7.40 16.57
C GLN A 540 26.19 -8.59 15.62
N TRP A 541 27.24 -9.36 15.82
CA TRP A 541 27.55 -10.53 14.99
C TRP A 541 26.47 -11.61 15.04
N LYS A 542 25.76 -11.75 16.16
CA LYS A 542 24.65 -12.73 16.30
C LYS A 542 23.39 -12.24 15.58
N LEU A 543 23.12 -10.94 15.65
CA LEU A 543 22.03 -10.31 14.89
C LEU A 543 22.24 -10.47 13.38
N MET A 544 23.46 -10.29 12.89
CA MET A 544 23.83 -10.46 11.48
C MET A 544 23.69 -11.91 10.96
N GLN A 545 23.58 -12.91 11.84
CA GLN A 545 23.31 -14.30 11.42
C GLN A 545 21.83 -14.52 11.03
N ILE A 546 20.95 -13.58 11.35
CA ILE A 546 19.54 -13.66 11.05
C ILE A 546 19.32 -13.20 9.61
N ASP A 547 18.64 -14.03 8.83
CA ASP A 547 18.30 -13.69 7.44
C ASP A 547 17.45 -12.41 7.38
N GLY A 548 17.89 -11.45 6.59
CA GLY A 548 17.27 -10.12 6.46
C GLY A 548 17.79 -9.05 7.44
N ILE A 549 18.77 -9.35 8.31
CA ILE A 549 19.41 -8.36 9.19
C ILE A 549 20.86 -8.13 8.75
N GLY A 550 21.12 -6.98 8.12
CA GLY A 550 22.45 -6.55 7.69
C GLY A 550 23.22 -5.83 8.80
N GLU A 551 24.50 -5.48 8.50
CA GLU A 551 25.42 -4.81 9.43
C GLU A 551 24.86 -3.51 10.00
N VAL A 552 24.25 -2.66 9.17
CA VAL A 552 23.67 -1.37 9.57
C VAL A 552 22.54 -1.59 10.57
N MET A 553 21.57 -2.42 10.22
CA MET A 553 20.42 -2.72 11.07
C MET A 553 20.82 -3.38 12.39
N ALA A 554 21.80 -4.31 12.36
CA ALA A 554 22.32 -4.93 13.57
C ALA A 554 23.04 -3.90 14.46
N GLY A 555 23.76 -2.93 13.86
CA GLY A 555 24.37 -1.82 14.56
C GLY A 555 23.33 -0.91 15.22
N GLU A 556 22.25 -0.57 14.54
CA GLU A 556 21.13 0.24 15.08
C GLU A 556 20.45 -0.43 16.27
N ILE A 557 20.21 -1.75 16.21
CA ILE A 557 19.64 -2.50 17.33
C ILE A 557 20.54 -2.43 18.57
N VAL A 558 21.84 -2.70 18.41
CA VAL A 558 22.81 -2.65 19.52
C VAL A 558 22.93 -1.24 20.07
N SER A 559 22.99 -0.23 19.20
CA SER A 559 23.08 1.18 19.59
C SER A 559 21.85 1.62 20.38
N PHE A 560 20.66 1.25 19.93
CA PHE A 560 19.39 1.58 20.57
C PHE A 560 19.32 1.08 22.02
N PHE A 561 19.67 -0.20 22.26
CA PHE A 561 19.61 -0.79 23.59
C PHE A 561 20.75 -0.37 24.53
N ASN A 562 21.87 0.10 23.96
CA ASN A 562 23.01 0.63 24.73
C ASN A 562 22.86 2.13 25.06
N ASP A 563 21.93 2.84 24.44
CA ASP A 563 21.63 4.23 24.79
C ASP A 563 20.96 4.31 26.16
N GLU A 564 21.52 5.11 27.06
CA GLU A 564 21.05 5.21 28.44
C GLU A 564 19.62 5.75 28.55
N HIS A 565 19.20 6.66 27.66
CA HIS A 565 17.85 7.25 27.67
C HIS A 565 16.82 6.22 27.18
N ASN A 566 17.14 5.50 26.10
CA ASN A 566 16.25 4.45 25.57
C ASN A 566 16.11 3.30 26.57
N ALA A 567 17.22 2.89 27.22
CA ALA A 567 17.22 1.85 28.23
C ALA A 567 16.34 2.24 29.43
N ALA A 568 16.52 3.47 29.96
CA ALA A 568 15.71 3.97 31.08
C ALA A 568 14.23 4.11 30.73
N ALA A 569 13.89 4.58 29.52
CA ALA A 569 12.52 4.71 29.05
C ALA A 569 11.86 3.33 28.88
N LEU A 570 12.59 2.35 28.37
CA LEU A 570 12.12 0.98 28.22
C LEU A 570 11.93 0.31 29.59
N ASP A 571 12.89 0.46 30.50
CA ASP A 571 12.80 -0.11 31.85
C ASP A 571 11.60 0.48 32.62
N ASP A 572 11.33 1.79 32.48
CA ASP A 572 10.12 2.41 33.06
C ASP A 572 8.84 1.86 32.41
N LEU A 573 8.81 1.70 31.08
CA LEU A 573 7.67 1.10 30.37
C LEU A 573 7.40 -0.33 30.85
N LEU A 574 8.42 -1.15 31.05
CA LEU A 574 8.31 -2.53 31.51
C LEU A 574 7.72 -2.64 32.94
N THR A 575 7.72 -1.56 33.74
CA THR A 575 6.98 -1.51 35.01
C THR A 575 5.48 -1.46 34.82
N GLN A 576 5.00 -1.07 33.65
CA GLN A 576 3.59 -0.83 33.34
C GLN A 576 2.94 -1.92 32.50
N ILE A 577 3.75 -2.75 31.83
CA ILE A 577 3.28 -3.74 30.83
C ILE A 577 3.85 -5.13 31.13
N THR A 578 3.19 -6.14 30.58
CA THR A 578 3.69 -7.51 30.51
C THR A 578 3.96 -7.85 29.06
N VAL A 579 5.19 -8.29 28.77
CA VAL A 579 5.61 -8.71 27.42
C VAL A 579 5.47 -10.22 27.30
N ASN A 580 4.68 -10.67 26.34
CA ASN A 580 4.57 -12.10 26.02
C ASN A 580 5.79 -12.53 25.21
N ASP A 581 6.48 -13.52 25.70
CA ASP A 581 7.56 -14.16 24.94
C ASP A 581 7.02 -14.72 23.62
N ALA A 582 7.81 -14.61 22.56
CA ALA A 582 7.48 -15.29 21.34
C ALA A 582 7.64 -16.80 21.58
N ALA A 583 6.61 -17.56 21.18
CA ALA A 583 6.74 -19.02 21.20
C ALA A 583 8.02 -19.39 20.45
N ALA A 584 8.99 -19.92 21.18
CA ALA A 584 10.17 -20.49 20.53
C ALA A 584 9.67 -21.51 19.51
N PRO A 585 10.23 -21.56 18.29
CA PRO A 585 10.04 -22.73 17.45
C PRO A 585 10.55 -23.90 18.29
N THR A 586 9.66 -24.66 18.88
CA THR A 586 10.00 -25.87 19.58
C THR A 586 10.58 -26.78 18.50
N PRO A 587 11.87 -27.09 18.50
CA PRO A 587 12.33 -28.19 17.69
C PRO A 587 11.59 -29.40 18.27
N ALA A 588 10.60 -29.89 17.53
CA ALA A 588 10.11 -31.23 17.79
C ALA A 588 11.31 -32.16 17.48
N ALA A 589 12.07 -32.48 18.51
CA ALA A 589 13.33 -33.21 18.38
C ALA A 589 13.12 -34.63 17.81
N ASP A 590 11.86 -35.10 17.70
CA ASP A 590 11.49 -36.44 17.24
C ASP A 590 10.27 -36.47 16.29
N GLY A 591 9.85 -35.34 15.68
CA GLY A 591 8.71 -35.29 14.74
C GLY A 591 9.10 -35.66 13.30
N VAL A 592 8.15 -36.22 12.54
CA VAL A 592 8.28 -36.56 11.11
C VAL A 592 8.76 -35.39 10.25
N LEU A 593 8.55 -34.14 10.72
CA LEU A 593 8.87 -32.90 10.05
C LEU A 593 10.19 -32.26 10.50
N ALA A 594 10.82 -32.79 11.57
CA ALA A 594 12.05 -32.20 12.11
C ALA A 594 13.20 -32.22 11.08
N GLY A 595 13.73 -31.02 10.76
CA GLY A 595 14.82 -30.84 9.79
C GLY A 595 14.42 -31.03 8.33
N LYS A 596 13.14 -31.31 8.00
CA LYS A 596 12.66 -31.48 6.62
C LYS A 596 12.49 -30.14 5.92
N ARG A 597 12.86 -30.11 4.65
CA ARG A 597 12.58 -28.99 3.76
C ARG A 597 11.27 -29.23 3.03
N VAL A 598 10.27 -28.39 3.30
CA VAL A 598 8.92 -28.51 2.77
C VAL A 598 8.65 -27.37 1.80
N VAL A 599 8.01 -27.67 0.67
CA VAL A 599 7.49 -26.66 -0.27
C VAL A 599 5.99 -26.75 -0.29
N LEU A 600 5.33 -25.61 -0.06
CA LEU A 600 3.87 -25.47 -0.18
C LEU A 600 3.50 -25.08 -1.61
N THR A 601 2.54 -25.77 -2.19
CA THR A 601 2.00 -25.46 -3.53
C THR A 601 0.52 -25.76 -3.62
N GLY A 602 -0.23 -24.97 -4.40
CA GLY A 602 -1.69 -25.09 -4.48
C GLY A 602 -2.41 -24.54 -3.25
N THR A 603 -3.72 -24.72 -3.19
CA THR A 603 -4.62 -24.24 -2.13
C THR A 603 -5.04 -25.41 -1.26
N LEU A 604 -4.81 -25.33 0.03
CA LEU A 604 -5.28 -26.31 1.02
C LEU A 604 -6.73 -25.98 1.40
N PRO A 605 -7.64 -26.97 1.48
CA PRO A 605 -9.05 -26.75 1.81
C PRO A 605 -9.30 -26.07 3.17
N ASN A 606 -8.56 -26.46 4.21
CA ASN A 606 -8.82 -26.03 5.60
C ASN A 606 -7.73 -25.15 6.20
N TYR A 607 -6.63 -24.90 5.48
CA TYR A 607 -5.51 -24.10 5.98
C TYR A 607 -5.13 -23.02 4.97
N THR A 608 -4.94 -21.79 5.46
CA THR A 608 -4.25 -20.78 4.64
C THR A 608 -2.79 -21.18 4.47
N ARG A 609 -2.15 -20.70 3.39
CA ARG A 609 -0.73 -20.97 3.12
C ARG A 609 0.17 -20.58 4.29
N ASP A 610 -0.13 -19.44 4.92
CA ASP A 610 0.65 -18.92 6.06
C ASP A 610 0.40 -19.73 7.33
N ALA A 611 -0.84 -20.14 7.59
CA ALA A 611 -1.16 -21.03 8.70
C ALA A 611 -0.48 -22.41 8.55
N ALA A 612 -0.54 -22.99 7.35
CA ALA A 612 0.16 -24.25 7.09
C ALA A 612 1.68 -24.10 7.20
N LYS A 613 2.24 -22.97 6.73
CA LYS A 613 3.65 -22.66 6.89
C LYS A 613 4.04 -22.54 8.36
N GLU A 614 3.26 -21.79 9.14
CA GLU A 614 3.50 -21.61 10.58
C GLU A 614 3.46 -22.94 11.35
N ILE A 615 2.50 -23.80 11.02
CA ILE A 615 2.38 -25.13 11.62
C ILE A 615 3.56 -26.01 11.22
N LEU A 616 3.96 -26.06 9.95
CA LEU A 616 5.12 -26.82 9.49
C LEU A 616 6.40 -26.37 10.19
N GLU A 617 6.61 -25.05 10.29
CA GLU A 617 7.77 -24.47 10.95
C GLU A 617 7.76 -24.72 12.47
N SER A 618 6.60 -24.70 13.12
CA SER A 618 6.47 -25.05 14.54
C SER A 618 6.78 -26.53 14.83
N HIS A 619 6.63 -27.40 13.82
CA HIS A 619 7.00 -28.83 13.91
C HIS A 619 8.43 -29.11 13.40
N GLY A 620 9.27 -28.08 13.25
CA GLY A 620 10.69 -28.21 12.94
C GLY A 620 11.02 -28.33 11.45
N ALA A 621 10.06 -28.12 10.54
CA ALA A 621 10.33 -28.08 9.12
C ALA A 621 10.87 -26.72 8.68
N THR A 622 11.67 -26.70 7.62
CA THR A 622 12.06 -25.46 6.91
C THR A 622 11.21 -25.30 5.66
N VAL A 623 10.34 -24.29 5.62
CA VAL A 623 9.49 -24.03 4.45
C VAL A 623 10.24 -23.18 3.43
N THR A 624 10.33 -23.67 2.19
CA THR A 624 11.03 -23.00 1.08
C THR A 624 10.12 -22.69 -0.08
N GLY A 625 10.43 -21.61 -0.84
CA GLY A 625 9.59 -21.12 -1.93
C GLY A 625 9.68 -21.92 -3.24
N SER A 626 10.69 -22.75 -3.43
CA SER A 626 10.95 -23.47 -4.69
C SER A 626 11.33 -24.93 -4.48
N VAL A 627 10.86 -25.80 -5.39
CA VAL A 627 11.20 -27.22 -5.40
C VAL A 627 12.60 -27.42 -5.99
N SER A 628 13.48 -28.14 -5.29
CA SER A 628 14.83 -28.49 -5.72
C SER A 628 15.17 -29.92 -5.27
N ALA A 629 16.29 -30.47 -5.71
CA ALA A 629 16.79 -31.78 -5.25
C ALA A 629 17.03 -31.87 -3.72
N LYS A 630 16.99 -30.73 -3.02
CA LYS A 630 17.14 -30.64 -1.55
C LYS A 630 15.77 -30.55 -0.84
N THR A 631 14.66 -30.60 -1.56
CA THR A 631 13.31 -30.58 -1.00
C THR A 631 12.94 -31.98 -0.57
N ASP A 632 12.50 -32.15 0.66
CA ASP A 632 12.10 -33.46 1.20
C ASP A 632 10.63 -33.76 0.93
N ILE A 633 9.76 -32.75 1.06
CA ILE A 633 8.32 -32.87 0.98
C ILE A 633 7.74 -31.72 0.17
N VAL A 634 6.77 -31.99 -0.68
CA VAL A 634 5.92 -30.99 -1.30
C VAL A 634 4.50 -31.18 -0.81
N LEU A 635 4.01 -30.23 0.01
CA LEU A 635 2.61 -30.19 0.43
C LEU A 635 1.78 -29.53 -0.69
N ALA A 636 0.98 -30.34 -1.37
CA ALA A 636 0.23 -29.96 -2.55
C ALA A 636 -1.26 -29.92 -2.24
N GLY A 637 -1.84 -28.74 -2.32
CA GLY A 637 -3.29 -28.55 -2.34
C GLY A 637 -3.87 -28.59 -3.76
N ALA A 638 -5.12 -28.16 -3.91
CA ALA A 638 -5.75 -28.00 -5.20
C ALA A 638 -4.95 -27.00 -6.07
N ASP A 639 -4.90 -27.26 -7.38
CA ASP A 639 -4.20 -26.41 -8.37
C ASP A 639 -2.70 -26.20 -8.09
N ALA A 640 -2.02 -27.26 -7.69
CA ALA A 640 -0.63 -27.20 -7.25
C ALA A 640 0.41 -26.81 -8.34
N GLY A 641 0.04 -26.71 -9.61
CA GLY A 641 0.82 -26.15 -10.72
C GLY A 641 2.20 -26.77 -10.94
N SER A 642 3.09 -26.03 -11.61
CA SER A 642 4.43 -26.50 -12.04
C SER A 642 5.35 -26.99 -10.92
N LYS A 643 5.12 -26.63 -9.67
CA LYS A 643 5.89 -27.13 -8.53
C LYS A 643 5.60 -28.58 -8.23
N LEU A 644 4.34 -29.03 -8.42
CA LEU A 644 3.95 -30.41 -8.29
C LEU A 644 4.58 -31.27 -9.38
N ASP A 645 4.58 -30.79 -10.62
CA ASP A 645 5.21 -31.48 -11.75
C ASP A 645 6.72 -31.63 -11.53
N LYS A 646 7.35 -30.58 -11.02
CA LYS A 646 8.78 -30.61 -10.68
C LYS A 646 9.08 -31.54 -9.50
N ALA A 647 8.19 -31.64 -8.53
CA ALA A 647 8.30 -32.60 -7.43
C ALA A 647 8.24 -34.04 -7.94
N ARG A 648 7.30 -34.35 -8.85
CA ARG A 648 7.16 -35.63 -9.52
C ARG A 648 8.42 -35.99 -10.33
N ALA A 649 8.93 -35.02 -11.11
CA ALA A 649 10.15 -35.21 -11.92
C ALA A 649 11.40 -35.48 -11.08
N LEU A 650 11.45 -34.98 -9.83
CA LEU A 650 12.54 -35.16 -8.90
C LEU A 650 12.31 -36.29 -7.88
N ASN A 651 11.21 -37.06 -8.01
CA ASN A 651 10.79 -38.11 -7.08
C ASN A 651 10.73 -37.65 -5.60
N ILE A 652 10.28 -36.40 -5.37
CA ILE A 652 10.10 -35.85 -4.02
C ILE A 652 8.77 -36.33 -3.44
N THR A 653 8.74 -36.60 -2.14
CA THR A 653 7.52 -36.98 -1.43
C THR A 653 6.48 -35.88 -1.55
N ILE A 654 5.28 -36.23 -2.03
CA ILE A 654 4.14 -35.33 -2.16
C ILE A 654 3.13 -35.67 -1.09
N TRP A 655 2.75 -34.67 -0.30
CA TRP A 655 1.69 -34.76 0.69
C TRP A 655 0.46 -34.00 0.20
N ASP A 656 -0.69 -34.51 0.51
CA ASP A 656 -1.95 -33.76 0.49
C ASP A 656 -2.23 -33.16 1.88
N GLU A 657 -3.37 -32.48 2.04
CA GLU A 657 -3.77 -31.91 3.32
C GLU A 657 -4.01 -32.97 4.41
N GLN A 658 -4.46 -34.17 4.04
CA GLN A 658 -4.70 -35.23 5.00
C GLN A 658 -3.38 -35.80 5.53
N ASP A 659 -2.36 -35.91 4.66
CA ASP A 659 -1.02 -36.30 5.06
C ASP A 659 -0.40 -35.28 6.00
N PHE A 660 -0.61 -33.96 5.69
CA PHE A 660 -0.17 -32.86 6.53
C PHE A 660 -0.84 -32.92 7.91
N VAL A 661 -2.16 -33.06 7.98
CA VAL A 661 -2.89 -33.18 9.26
C VAL A 661 -2.40 -34.38 10.07
N ARG A 662 -2.16 -35.51 9.43
CA ARG A 662 -1.61 -36.70 10.13
C ARG A 662 -0.20 -36.47 10.67
N ALA A 663 0.61 -35.65 10.01
CA ALA A 663 1.99 -35.39 10.44
C ALA A 663 2.10 -34.38 11.57
N ILE A 664 1.06 -33.55 11.78
CA ILE A 664 0.99 -32.54 12.84
C ILE A 664 0.12 -32.96 14.03
N SER A 665 -0.61 -34.09 13.91
CA SER A 665 -1.39 -34.72 15.01
C SER A 665 -0.49 -35.61 15.84
#